data_3c9ce69f9f082a170984477d5fc1eb13
#
_entry.id   3c9ce69f9f082a170984477d5fc1eb13
#
_cell.length_a   1.000
_cell.length_b   1.000
_cell.length_c   1.000
_cell.angle_alpha   90.00
_cell.angle_beta   90.00
_cell.angle_gamma   90.00
#
_symmetry.space_group_name_H-M   'P 1'
#
loop_
_entity.id
_entity.type
_entity.pdbx_description
1 polymer ?
#
loop_
_entity_poly.entity_id
_entity_poly.type
_entity_poly.pdbx_seq_one_letter_code
_entity_poly.pdbx_strand_id
1 'polypeptide(L)'
;MKKIVHYCVIVLASMLVGHAHSQNNDVLEINNAKNRFLGCSNPLYPKIAKNLLPTKISASKMDVQSNGRIFLRDQVEIPITNGSIKALSANYDSNGKRIDEITQGNIYYLDSYFKFQSGSLNETSKDFSFIEGNTYLAERNLLVNYKSLSGELGSSLIFKDANLTSCLDTSDGWQISAKTIAINEKSKRGYIKNLSLKVKDNTLLKLPYLPFTVSTERLSGFLEPDIGITSDGLDIYLPYFLVLSERSDITIAPRALKKRGLGLETNYRYLTSVSADNYLDLMFFSSDKEAKKNYALDDSRWAFKWNDLRKFKNFVGKINWAKSSDPMVLLDLPSNLTNIATQRDHYLPQSIEVSGHIKNFYISIARQGYQSLNPFMANGFIKKPEFNLSYTASGGPLTFIGKIQYSDFDLEHPINNLLIPSNNFMEGSRSIAEIELSSKSNVGVMNFGMHGTLVSKKYNLANASSSQNSKSIPSFGIEASTTLRRILPSGLSLITPSLSYEKTSYEDQTLDPIFDLHIKNSNYLHSPKQALFFGRDRIADQEYFLAKIKWQTRFQDKQTILMQLSKKHEKEASKVLNQMLGINLDADRQSGLKAQWDSPNTNAFLEANYSDKRNELNFANTSFTLKLQETQLSFSRKFRRQVPLLGPSNELDYGEVTLDQNLVGGYKFLAGISKDLTTQKNLASYIGIGFENCCFAFKLFASDKRLSKYDFTDGLAPYANNTAWENMIYVENKSRINFEFELKGITGSKTQLNKFFSNAFANF
;
A
#
# COMPACT_ATOMS: atom_id res chain seq x y z
N MET A 1 -31.12 -19.76 12.63
CA MET A 1 -31.38 -20.25 11.26
C MET A 1 -32.07 -19.21 10.36
N LYS A 2 -33.22 -18.60 10.74
CA LYS A 2 -33.91 -17.59 9.87
C LYS A 2 -33.02 -16.41 9.44
N LYS A 3 -32.16 -15.84 10.33
CA LYS A 3 -31.27 -14.73 9.98
C LYS A 3 -30.10 -15.14 9.05
N ILE A 4 -29.55 -16.35 9.19
CA ILE A 4 -28.54 -16.89 8.28
C ILE A 4 -29.15 -17.16 6.90
N VAL A 5 -30.34 -17.73 6.88
CA VAL A 5 -31.11 -17.98 5.62
C VAL A 5 -31.41 -16.66 4.90
N HIS A 6 -31.73 -15.59 5.65
CA HIS A 6 -31.98 -14.26 5.05
C HIS A 6 -30.70 -13.66 4.43
N TYR A 7 -29.55 -13.80 5.08
CA TYR A 7 -28.26 -13.39 4.53
C TYR A 7 -27.82 -14.27 3.34
N CYS A 8 -28.03 -15.59 3.43
CA CYS A 8 -27.77 -16.51 2.31
C CYS A 8 -28.64 -16.24 1.10
N VAL A 9 -29.92 -15.88 1.30
CA VAL A 9 -30.86 -15.58 0.20
C VAL A 9 -30.46 -14.28 -0.51
N ILE A 10 -29.99 -13.26 0.20
CA ILE A 10 -29.51 -12.01 -0.41
C ILE A 10 -28.26 -12.24 -1.25
N VAL A 11 -27.29 -13.03 -0.73
CA VAL A 11 -26.06 -13.38 -1.47
C VAL A 11 -26.34 -14.32 -2.63
N LEU A 12 -27.24 -15.30 -2.48
CA LEU A 12 -27.67 -16.19 -3.56
C LEU A 12 -28.53 -15.48 -4.62
N ALA A 13 -29.39 -14.53 -4.22
CA ALA A 13 -30.13 -13.71 -5.15
C ALA A 13 -29.23 -12.79 -5.97
N SER A 14 -28.19 -12.21 -5.36
CA SER A 14 -27.18 -11.44 -6.09
C SER A 14 -26.31 -12.31 -7.02
N MET A 15 -26.09 -13.58 -6.68
CA MET A 15 -25.42 -14.56 -7.56
C MET A 15 -26.25 -14.99 -8.77
N LEU A 16 -27.59 -15.01 -8.66
CA LEU A 16 -28.48 -15.39 -9.73
C LEU A 16 -28.79 -14.26 -10.73
N VAL A 17 -28.75 -13.01 -10.30
CA VAL A 17 -28.94 -11.84 -11.19
C VAL A 17 -27.76 -11.57 -12.12
N GLY A 18 -26.55 -12.06 -11.78
CA GLY A 18 -25.35 -11.88 -12.59
C GLY A 18 -25.26 -12.73 -13.87
N HIS A 19 -26.21 -13.64 -14.15
CA HIS A 19 -26.10 -14.57 -15.28
C HIS A 19 -26.78 -14.10 -16.58
N ALA A 20 -27.36 -12.92 -16.64
CA ALA A 20 -28.23 -12.53 -17.75
C ALA A 20 -27.63 -11.61 -18.82
N HIS A 21 -26.43 -11.09 -18.69
CA HIS A 21 -25.85 -10.24 -19.75
C HIS A 21 -24.31 -10.30 -19.80
N SER A 22 -23.76 -11.31 -20.46
CA SER A 22 -22.36 -11.26 -20.94
C SER A 22 -22.19 -12.19 -22.14
N GLN A 23 -22.55 -11.70 -23.31
CA GLN A 23 -22.00 -12.18 -24.57
C GLN A 23 -21.68 -10.96 -25.47
N ASN A 24 -20.42 -10.93 -25.92
CA ASN A 24 -19.87 -10.09 -26.98
C ASN A 24 -19.66 -8.60 -26.68
N ASN A 25 -18.47 -8.24 -26.16
CA ASN A 25 -17.79 -6.94 -26.48
C ASN A 25 -16.35 -6.85 -25.98
N ASP A 26 -15.68 -7.95 -25.56
CA ASP A 26 -14.38 -7.88 -24.82
C ASP A 26 -13.14 -7.49 -25.67
N VAL A 27 -13.23 -7.43 -27.00
CA VAL A 27 -12.05 -7.15 -27.85
C VAL A 27 -11.92 -5.67 -28.23
N LEU A 28 -13.02 -4.92 -28.19
CA LEU A 28 -13.02 -3.48 -28.52
C LEU A 28 -12.70 -2.57 -27.33
N GLU A 29 -12.95 -3.00 -26.08
CA GLU A 29 -12.79 -2.15 -24.89
C GLU A 29 -11.35 -2.06 -24.37
N ILE A 30 -10.52 -3.11 -24.53
CA ILE A 30 -9.09 -3.05 -24.17
C ILE A 30 -8.33 -2.03 -25.02
N ASN A 31 -8.75 -1.82 -26.26
CA ASN A 31 -8.18 -0.82 -27.14
C ASN A 31 -8.65 0.61 -26.77
N ASN A 32 -9.87 0.79 -26.28
CA ASN A 32 -10.37 2.12 -25.92
C ASN A 32 -9.79 2.66 -24.60
N ALA A 33 -9.52 1.81 -23.61
CA ALA A 33 -8.86 2.24 -22.37
C ALA A 33 -7.37 2.56 -22.59
N LYS A 34 -6.66 1.83 -23.45
CA LYS A 34 -5.32 2.17 -23.90
C LYS A 34 -5.28 3.43 -24.76
N ASN A 35 -6.29 3.65 -25.58
CA ASN A 35 -6.37 4.81 -26.46
C ASN A 35 -6.73 6.11 -25.72
N ARG A 36 -7.38 6.07 -24.54
CA ARG A 36 -7.62 7.28 -23.73
C ARG A 36 -6.34 7.88 -23.14
N PHE A 37 -5.30 7.10 -22.89
CA PHE A 37 -3.98 7.58 -22.46
C PHE A 37 -3.01 7.88 -23.61
N LEU A 38 -3.26 7.36 -24.81
CA LEU A 38 -2.48 7.66 -26.01
C LEU A 38 -2.88 8.99 -26.69
N GLY A 39 -3.96 9.63 -26.24
CA GLY A 39 -4.51 10.85 -26.79
C GLY A 39 -3.81 12.17 -26.41
N CYS A 40 -2.68 12.10 -25.68
CA CYS A 40 -1.92 13.31 -25.31
C CYS A 40 -0.84 13.70 -26.35
N SER A 41 -0.79 13.04 -27.49
CA SER A 41 0.05 13.50 -28.62
C SER A 41 -0.65 14.67 -29.32
N ASN A 42 0.09 15.74 -29.56
CA ASN A 42 -0.43 16.86 -30.32
C ASN A 42 -0.66 16.42 -31.77
N PRO A 43 -1.90 16.44 -32.29
CA PRO A 43 -2.20 15.99 -33.66
C PRO A 43 -1.51 16.80 -34.75
N LEU A 44 -1.05 18.02 -34.44
CA LEU A 44 -0.28 18.86 -35.34
C LEU A 44 1.17 18.39 -35.55
N TYR A 45 1.65 17.48 -34.69
CA TYR A 45 3.02 16.97 -34.70
C TYR A 45 3.06 15.42 -34.61
N PRO A 46 2.57 14.71 -35.66
CA PRO A 46 2.54 13.25 -35.70
C PRO A 46 3.96 12.68 -35.78
N LYS A 47 4.17 11.51 -35.21
CA LYS A 47 5.44 10.76 -35.40
C LYS A 47 5.63 10.39 -36.87
N ILE A 48 6.79 10.75 -37.42
CA ILE A 48 7.17 10.37 -38.78
C ILE A 48 7.92 9.02 -38.73
N ALA A 49 7.43 8.04 -39.47
CA ALA A 49 8.12 6.77 -39.60
C ALA A 49 9.47 6.95 -40.33
N LYS A 50 10.53 6.28 -39.89
CA LYS A 50 11.90 6.43 -40.44
C LYS A 50 11.99 6.20 -41.94
N ASN A 51 11.14 5.35 -42.51
CA ASN A 51 11.07 5.07 -43.95
C ASN A 51 10.41 6.21 -44.79
N LEU A 52 9.82 7.19 -44.14
CA LEU A 52 9.21 8.37 -44.76
C LEU A 52 10.12 9.60 -44.72
N LEU A 53 11.33 9.47 -44.13
CA LEU A 53 12.31 10.55 -44.14
C LEU A 53 13.00 10.64 -45.51
N PRO A 54 13.27 11.86 -46.04
CA PRO A 54 13.99 12.03 -47.30
C PRO A 54 15.40 11.42 -47.19
N THR A 55 15.87 10.86 -48.30
CA THR A 55 17.22 10.25 -48.38
C THR A 55 18.17 11.06 -49.27
N LYS A 56 17.65 12.07 -49.95
CA LYS A 56 18.40 12.94 -50.88
C LYS A 56 17.99 14.39 -50.70
N ILE A 57 18.90 15.31 -50.95
CA ILE A 57 18.60 16.75 -51.02
C ILE A 57 17.75 17.00 -52.23
N SER A 58 16.65 17.73 -52.07
CA SER A 58 15.75 18.16 -53.15
C SER A 58 15.29 19.60 -52.94
N ALA A 59 15.06 20.30 -54.04
CA ALA A 59 14.46 21.63 -54.07
C ALA A 59 13.90 21.87 -55.47
N SER A 60 12.91 22.76 -55.63
CA SER A 60 12.39 23.14 -56.94
C SER A 60 13.41 23.89 -57.76
N LYS A 61 14.31 24.65 -57.12
CA LYS A 61 15.42 25.39 -57.77
C LYS A 61 16.70 25.12 -56.98
N MET A 62 17.77 24.77 -57.73
CA MET A 62 19.12 24.54 -57.18
C MET A 62 20.13 25.32 -58.02
N ASP A 63 20.98 26.08 -57.37
CA ASP A 63 22.15 26.75 -57.97
C ASP A 63 23.42 26.24 -57.26
N VAL A 64 24.28 25.55 -58.01
CA VAL A 64 25.47 24.89 -57.47
C VAL A 64 26.70 25.69 -57.89
N GLN A 65 27.42 26.26 -56.94
CA GLN A 65 28.65 27.00 -57.15
C GLN A 65 29.89 26.10 -57.13
N SER A 66 30.94 26.49 -57.85
CA SER A 66 32.22 25.75 -57.95
C SER A 66 32.94 25.64 -56.59
N ASN A 67 32.65 26.49 -55.62
CA ASN A 67 33.20 26.45 -54.24
C ASN A 67 32.47 25.46 -53.31
N GLY A 68 31.54 24.66 -53.82
CA GLY A 68 30.78 23.68 -53.03
C GLY A 68 29.56 24.21 -52.30
N ARG A 69 29.19 25.49 -52.57
CA ARG A 69 27.95 26.05 -52.01
C ARG A 69 26.77 25.75 -52.96
N ILE A 70 25.64 25.35 -52.37
CA ILE A 70 24.42 25.02 -53.08
C ILE A 70 23.29 25.92 -52.52
N PHE A 71 22.74 26.76 -53.38
CA PHE A 71 21.57 27.61 -53.02
C PHE A 71 20.29 26.86 -53.41
N LEU A 72 19.47 26.54 -52.40
CA LEU A 72 18.24 25.80 -52.53
C LEU A 72 17.05 26.75 -52.33
N ARG A 73 16.08 26.69 -53.23
CA ARG A 73 14.86 27.52 -53.13
C ARG A 73 13.62 26.71 -53.49
N ASP A 74 12.54 27.02 -52.84
CA ASP A 74 11.21 26.47 -52.99
C ASP A 74 11.17 24.94 -52.78
N GLN A 75 10.34 24.51 -51.83
CA GLN A 75 10.17 23.10 -51.44
C GLN A 75 11.50 22.36 -51.09
N VAL A 76 12.35 23.04 -50.37
CA VAL A 76 13.65 22.48 -49.95
C VAL A 76 13.46 21.34 -48.96
N GLU A 77 14.06 20.17 -49.26
CA GLU A 77 14.15 19.02 -48.35
C GLU A 77 15.61 18.59 -48.23
N ILE A 78 16.13 18.55 -47.01
CA ILE A 78 17.50 18.13 -46.72
C ILE A 78 17.46 17.01 -45.68
N PRO A 79 17.99 15.80 -45.99
CA PRO A 79 18.16 14.73 -45.00
C PRO A 79 19.27 15.10 -44.02
N ILE A 80 19.01 14.88 -42.74
CA ILE A 80 20.04 14.96 -41.67
C ILE A 80 20.07 13.67 -40.87
N THR A 81 21.13 13.45 -40.12
CA THR A 81 21.23 12.23 -39.28
C THR A 81 20.08 12.19 -38.28
N ASN A 82 19.24 11.16 -38.37
CA ASN A 82 18.03 10.93 -37.55
C ASN A 82 16.89 11.95 -37.76
N GLY A 83 16.83 12.62 -38.94
CA GLY A 83 15.79 13.60 -39.18
C GLY A 83 15.79 14.17 -40.59
N SER A 84 15.07 15.26 -40.77
CA SER A 84 14.97 16.01 -42.04
C SER A 84 14.69 17.47 -41.79
N ILE A 85 15.12 18.30 -42.73
CA ILE A 85 14.81 19.74 -42.80
C ILE A 85 13.92 19.99 -43.99
N LYS A 86 12.82 20.73 -43.80
CA LYS A 86 12.00 21.30 -44.85
C LYS A 86 12.04 22.82 -44.71
N ALA A 87 12.29 23.53 -45.79
CA ALA A 87 12.41 25.00 -45.78
C ALA A 87 11.91 25.62 -47.07
N LEU A 88 11.67 26.92 -47.02
CA LEU A 88 11.42 27.70 -48.23
C LEU A 88 12.73 27.95 -49.00
N SER A 89 13.81 28.30 -48.28
CA SER A 89 15.14 28.37 -48.87
C SER A 89 16.22 28.01 -47.87
N ALA A 90 17.38 27.55 -48.38
CA ALA A 90 18.56 27.25 -47.56
C ALA A 90 19.84 27.35 -48.40
N ASN A 91 20.94 27.74 -47.78
CA ASN A 91 22.27 27.71 -48.38
C ASN A 91 23.05 26.53 -47.76
N TYR A 92 23.36 25.52 -48.57
CA TYR A 92 24.07 24.33 -48.14
C TYR A 92 25.56 24.39 -48.56
N ASP A 93 26.47 24.37 -47.63
CA ASP A 93 27.90 24.25 -47.87
C ASP A 93 28.29 22.75 -47.73
N SER A 94 28.58 22.09 -48.86
CA SER A 94 28.93 20.68 -48.89
C SER A 94 30.30 20.40 -48.27
N ASN A 95 31.26 21.35 -48.27
CA ASN A 95 32.58 21.17 -47.72
C ASN A 95 32.57 21.29 -46.19
N GLY A 96 31.82 22.29 -45.66
CA GLY A 96 31.68 22.52 -44.23
C GLY A 96 30.52 21.74 -43.60
N LYS A 97 29.71 21.04 -44.39
CA LYS A 97 28.46 20.39 -43.97
C LYS A 97 27.58 21.30 -43.10
N ARG A 98 27.44 22.52 -43.58
CA ARG A 98 26.72 23.59 -42.91
C ARG A 98 25.55 24.08 -43.75
N ILE A 99 24.42 24.29 -43.07
CA ILE A 99 23.19 24.80 -43.66
C ILE A 99 22.95 26.15 -43.05
N ASP A 100 23.10 27.22 -43.88
CA ASP A 100 22.92 28.59 -43.45
C ASP A 100 21.69 29.22 -44.13
N GLU A 101 21.23 30.36 -43.59
CA GLU A 101 20.14 31.14 -44.12
C GLU A 101 18.87 30.32 -44.41
N ILE A 102 18.58 29.34 -43.52
CA ILE A 102 17.34 28.58 -43.62
C ILE A 102 16.18 29.52 -43.34
N THR A 103 15.27 29.66 -44.30
CA THR A 103 14.06 30.49 -44.12
C THR A 103 12.81 29.63 -44.05
N GLN A 104 11.88 29.99 -43.13
CA GLN A 104 10.64 29.25 -42.88
C GLN A 104 10.91 27.75 -42.71
N GLY A 105 11.85 27.42 -41.81
CA GLY A 105 12.33 26.07 -41.62
C GLY A 105 11.45 25.22 -40.67
N ASN A 106 11.31 23.95 -41.03
CA ASN A 106 10.77 22.90 -40.18
C ASN A 106 11.79 21.77 -40.08
N ILE A 107 12.28 21.46 -38.90
CA ILE A 107 13.16 20.34 -38.65
C ILE A 107 12.41 19.28 -37.86
N TYR A 108 12.45 18.06 -38.34
CA TYR A 108 12.09 16.87 -37.58
C TYR A 108 13.37 16.16 -37.16
N TYR A 109 13.55 15.95 -35.84
CA TYR A 109 14.73 15.30 -35.29
C TYR A 109 14.38 14.50 -34.02
N LEU A 110 14.62 13.19 -34.01
CA LEU A 110 14.37 12.30 -32.86
C LEU A 110 12.98 12.52 -32.23
N ASP A 111 11.92 12.43 -33.02
CA ASP A 111 10.54 12.65 -32.61
C ASP A 111 10.20 14.10 -32.12
N SER A 112 11.12 15.04 -32.24
CA SER A 112 10.90 16.46 -31.93
C SER A 112 10.76 17.30 -33.19
N TYR A 113 9.93 18.33 -33.13
CA TYR A 113 9.69 19.26 -34.21
C TYR A 113 10.20 20.65 -33.83
N PHE A 114 10.93 21.29 -34.75
CA PHE A 114 11.43 22.64 -34.62
C PHE A 114 10.93 23.45 -35.83
N LYS A 115 10.06 24.42 -35.60
CA LYS A 115 9.58 25.35 -36.61
C LYS A 115 10.14 26.73 -36.30
N PHE A 116 10.69 27.43 -37.29
CA PHE A 116 11.31 28.74 -37.10
C PHE A 116 11.26 29.59 -38.37
N GLN A 117 11.39 30.90 -38.20
CA GLN A 117 11.40 31.85 -39.32
C GLN A 117 12.76 31.87 -40.03
N SER A 118 13.85 31.89 -39.29
CA SER A 118 15.20 31.85 -39.85
C SER A 118 16.14 31.07 -38.94
N GLY A 119 17.20 30.49 -39.54
CA GLY A 119 18.17 29.73 -38.73
C GLY A 119 19.33 29.16 -39.52
N SER A 120 20.22 28.50 -38.80
CA SER A 120 21.38 27.75 -39.30
C SER A 120 21.62 26.49 -38.54
N LEU A 121 22.23 25.48 -39.16
CA LEU A 121 22.61 24.20 -38.58
C LEU A 121 23.93 23.76 -39.17
N ASN A 122 24.85 23.30 -38.29
CA ASN A 122 26.06 22.61 -38.68
C ASN A 122 25.87 21.08 -38.44
N GLU A 123 25.92 20.29 -39.52
CA GLU A 123 25.69 18.83 -39.42
C GLU A 123 26.81 18.09 -38.68
N THR A 124 28.04 18.64 -38.72
CA THR A 124 29.22 17.98 -38.10
C THR A 124 29.26 18.23 -36.60
N SER A 125 29.16 19.49 -36.15
CA SER A 125 29.13 19.86 -34.74
C SER A 125 27.75 19.75 -34.14
N LYS A 126 26.68 19.66 -34.96
CA LYS A 126 25.28 19.67 -34.57
C LYS A 126 24.82 20.98 -33.92
N ASP A 127 25.67 22.01 -33.96
CA ASP A 127 25.30 23.33 -33.44
C ASP A 127 24.25 23.97 -34.33
N PHE A 128 23.29 24.60 -33.70
CA PHE A 128 22.19 25.29 -34.41
C PHE A 128 21.78 26.60 -33.73
N SER A 129 21.18 27.47 -34.51
CA SER A 129 20.56 28.68 -34.03
C SER A 129 19.30 28.96 -34.82
N PHE A 130 18.16 29.08 -34.14
CA PHE A 130 16.83 29.35 -34.74
C PHE A 130 16.25 30.60 -34.11
N ILE A 131 15.57 31.40 -34.95
CA ILE A 131 14.96 32.67 -34.55
C ILE A 131 13.47 32.60 -34.83
N GLU A 132 12.66 33.07 -33.86
CA GLU A 132 11.21 33.19 -33.90
C GLU A 132 10.53 31.90 -34.35
N GLY A 133 10.17 31.07 -33.35
CA GLY A 133 9.59 29.80 -33.68
C GLY A 133 8.92 29.08 -32.51
N ASN A 134 8.57 27.82 -32.80
CA ASN A 134 8.10 26.92 -31.80
C ASN A 134 8.76 25.54 -31.93
N THR A 135 8.87 24.85 -30.81
CA THR A 135 9.40 23.49 -30.72
C THR A 135 8.43 22.61 -29.96
N TYR A 136 8.12 21.45 -30.53
CA TYR A 136 7.35 20.43 -29.86
C TYR A 136 8.26 19.26 -29.42
N LEU A 137 8.36 19.06 -28.13
CA LEU A 137 9.12 17.98 -27.51
C LEU A 137 8.18 16.79 -27.21
N ALA A 138 8.13 15.82 -28.13
CA ALA A 138 7.12 14.76 -28.11
C ALA A 138 7.20 13.84 -26.87
N GLU A 139 8.39 13.53 -26.36
CA GLU A 139 8.55 12.70 -25.16
C GLU A 139 7.83 13.27 -23.92
N ARG A 140 7.65 14.59 -23.88
CA ARG A 140 7.04 15.30 -22.76
C ARG A 140 5.71 15.95 -23.08
N ASN A 141 5.29 15.89 -24.32
CA ASN A 141 4.11 16.61 -24.81
C ASN A 141 4.21 18.12 -24.50
N LEU A 142 5.38 18.73 -24.71
CA LEU A 142 5.63 20.15 -24.42
C LEU A 142 5.78 20.94 -25.71
N LEU A 143 5.03 22.03 -25.81
CA LEU A 143 5.17 23.05 -26.83
C LEU A 143 5.90 24.27 -26.25
N VAL A 144 6.98 24.69 -26.89
CA VAL A 144 7.78 25.83 -26.47
C VAL A 144 7.80 26.84 -27.61
N ASN A 145 7.16 27.99 -27.44
CA ASN A 145 7.30 29.13 -28.33
C ASN A 145 8.48 29.99 -27.86
N TYR A 146 9.32 30.46 -28.74
CA TYR A 146 10.55 31.18 -28.37
C TYR A 146 10.87 32.33 -29.38
N LYS A 147 11.60 33.32 -28.85
CA LYS A 147 12.22 34.36 -29.68
C LYS A 147 13.54 33.90 -30.28
N SER A 148 14.35 33.18 -29.53
CA SER A 148 15.52 32.48 -30.05
C SER A 148 15.74 31.15 -29.38
N LEU A 149 16.24 30.17 -30.14
CA LEU A 149 16.62 28.83 -29.68
C LEU A 149 18.00 28.51 -30.25
N SER A 150 18.95 28.13 -29.40
CA SER A 150 20.29 27.71 -29.79
C SER A 150 20.75 26.51 -28.97
N GLY A 151 21.74 25.78 -29.48
CA GLY A 151 22.29 24.65 -28.81
C GLY A 151 22.94 23.64 -29.73
N GLU A 152 23.05 22.40 -29.28
CA GLU A 152 23.55 21.24 -30.00
C GLU A 152 22.43 20.20 -30.10
N LEU A 153 22.06 19.78 -31.31
CA LEU A 153 20.99 18.80 -31.53
C LEU A 153 21.29 17.46 -30.81
N GLY A 154 20.35 17.03 -29.96
CA GLY A 154 20.47 15.82 -29.17
C GLY A 154 21.40 15.96 -27.94
N SER A 155 21.79 17.18 -27.57
CA SER A 155 22.66 17.43 -26.43
C SER A 155 22.19 18.60 -25.55
N SER A 156 21.94 19.79 -26.14
CA SER A 156 21.56 20.96 -25.36
C SER A 156 20.62 21.89 -26.13
N LEU A 157 19.66 22.46 -25.40
CA LEU A 157 18.68 23.41 -25.92
C LEU A 157 18.63 24.63 -24.99
N ILE A 158 18.79 25.84 -25.54
CA ILE A 158 18.70 27.10 -24.80
C ILE A 158 17.68 27.99 -25.50
N PHE A 159 16.50 28.12 -24.91
CA PHE A 159 15.42 28.98 -25.33
C PHE A 159 15.53 30.34 -24.63
N LYS A 160 15.38 31.43 -25.37
CA LYS A 160 15.30 32.77 -24.81
C LYS A 160 13.93 33.39 -25.13
N ASP A 161 13.41 34.15 -24.14
CA ASP A 161 12.08 34.78 -24.20
C ASP A 161 11.02 33.78 -24.67
N ALA A 162 10.88 32.70 -23.86
CA ALA A 162 10.13 31.53 -24.23
C ALA A 162 8.84 31.35 -23.40
N ASN A 163 7.86 30.74 -24.03
CA ASN A 163 6.60 30.34 -23.42
C ASN A 163 6.43 28.83 -23.60
N LEU A 164 6.26 28.13 -22.52
CA LEU A 164 6.19 26.67 -22.42
C LEU A 164 4.80 26.23 -21.94
N THR A 165 4.20 25.25 -22.61
CA THR A 165 2.92 24.63 -22.21
C THR A 165 2.82 23.19 -22.72
N SER A 166 2.04 22.36 -22.05
CA SER A 166 1.58 21.06 -22.59
C SER A 166 0.12 21.12 -23.10
N CYS A 167 -0.51 22.27 -22.98
CA CYS A 167 -1.90 22.47 -23.38
C CYS A 167 -2.00 22.67 -24.89
N LEU A 168 -2.95 22.00 -25.53
CA LEU A 168 -3.25 22.19 -26.95
C LEU A 168 -3.90 23.55 -27.20
N ASP A 169 -4.76 23.96 -26.24
CA ASP A 169 -5.38 25.28 -26.23
C ASP A 169 -4.77 26.09 -25.07
N THR A 170 -4.14 27.21 -25.41
CA THR A 170 -3.49 28.10 -24.45
C THR A 170 -4.47 29.04 -23.75
N SER A 171 -5.67 29.23 -24.29
CA SER A 171 -6.68 30.14 -23.73
C SER A 171 -7.22 29.65 -22.38
N ASP A 172 -7.39 28.33 -22.23
CA ASP A 172 -7.93 27.72 -21.03
C ASP A 172 -6.89 26.91 -20.21
N GLY A 173 -5.65 26.89 -20.67
CA GLY A 173 -4.58 26.10 -20.10
C GLY A 173 -3.64 26.86 -19.15
N TRP A 174 -2.51 26.26 -18.89
CA TRP A 174 -1.40 26.87 -18.19
C TRP A 174 -0.26 27.22 -19.15
N GLN A 175 0.51 28.23 -18.79
CA GLN A 175 1.68 28.69 -19.53
C GLN A 175 2.77 29.13 -18.57
N ILE A 176 3.99 28.68 -18.82
CA ILE A 176 5.18 29.25 -18.18
C ILE A 176 5.87 30.17 -19.16
N SER A 177 5.95 31.45 -18.83
CA SER A 177 6.78 32.42 -19.52
C SER A 177 8.13 32.52 -18.80
N ALA A 178 9.22 32.53 -19.55
CA ALA A 178 10.57 32.56 -18.98
C ALA A 178 11.53 33.37 -19.87
N LYS A 179 12.47 34.09 -19.23
CA LYS A 179 13.55 34.76 -19.95
C LYS A 179 14.53 33.77 -20.55
N THR A 180 14.79 32.66 -19.87
CA THR A 180 15.67 31.59 -20.36
C THR A 180 15.16 30.24 -19.86
N ILE A 181 15.06 29.26 -20.77
CA ILE A 181 14.90 27.85 -20.45
C ILE A 181 16.10 27.12 -21.05
N ALA A 182 16.91 26.47 -20.22
CA ALA A 182 18.03 25.68 -20.67
C ALA A 182 17.82 24.21 -20.30
N ILE A 183 18.07 23.34 -21.28
CA ILE A 183 17.95 21.89 -21.16
C ILE A 183 19.28 21.28 -21.59
N ASN A 184 19.85 20.40 -20.80
CA ASN A 184 21.01 19.62 -21.15
C ASN A 184 20.64 18.14 -21.07
N GLU A 185 20.53 17.50 -22.22
CA GLU A 185 20.13 16.11 -22.35
C GLU A 185 21.19 15.12 -21.89
N LYS A 186 22.49 15.49 -21.94
CA LYS A 186 23.60 14.66 -21.46
C LYS A 186 23.57 14.55 -19.93
N SER A 187 23.42 15.68 -19.24
CA SER A 187 23.33 15.72 -17.77
C SER A 187 21.91 15.43 -17.25
N LYS A 188 20.92 15.36 -18.15
CA LYS A 188 19.49 15.19 -17.84
C LYS A 188 18.94 16.28 -16.91
N ARG A 189 19.49 17.48 -16.97
CA ARG A 189 19.14 18.64 -16.13
C ARG A 189 18.77 19.85 -16.97
N GLY A 190 17.91 20.68 -16.40
CA GLY A 190 17.56 21.96 -16.95
C GLY A 190 17.34 23.00 -15.87
N TYR A 191 17.22 24.26 -16.29
CA TYR A 191 16.80 25.35 -15.43
C TYR A 191 15.97 26.38 -16.18
N ILE A 192 15.13 27.06 -15.43
CA ILE A 192 14.31 28.18 -15.93
C ILE A 192 14.71 29.42 -15.14
N LYS A 193 15.00 30.53 -15.83
CA LYS A 193 15.26 31.84 -15.23
C LYS A 193 14.10 32.80 -15.47
N ASN A 194 13.76 33.57 -14.41
CA ASN A 194 12.65 34.53 -14.42
C ASN A 194 11.34 33.91 -14.91
N LEU A 195 10.94 32.82 -14.22
CA LEU A 195 9.73 32.10 -14.49
C LEU A 195 8.50 32.88 -14.03
N SER A 196 7.47 32.93 -14.87
CA SER A 196 6.12 33.37 -14.51
C SER A 196 5.12 32.30 -14.94
N LEU A 197 4.51 31.62 -13.97
CA LEU A 197 3.44 30.66 -14.21
C LEU A 197 2.10 31.39 -14.31
N LYS A 198 1.43 31.20 -15.39
CA LYS A 198 0.08 31.71 -15.65
C LYS A 198 -0.89 30.54 -15.83
N VAL A 199 -2.09 30.67 -15.29
CA VAL A 199 -3.23 29.78 -15.59
C VAL A 199 -4.34 30.68 -16.12
N LYS A 200 -4.76 30.41 -17.33
CA LYS A 200 -5.51 31.38 -18.12
C LYS A 200 -4.68 32.68 -18.16
N ASP A 201 -5.26 33.82 -17.94
CA ASP A 201 -4.56 35.12 -17.94
C ASP A 201 -4.00 35.52 -16.56
N ASN A 202 -4.24 34.72 -15.52
CA ASN A 202 -3.83 35.04 -14.15
C ASN A 202 -2.43 34.51 -13.85
N THR A 203 -1.54 35.38 -13.39
CA THR A 203 -0.23 34.99 -12.90
C THR A 203 -0.36 34.42 -11.48
N LEU A 204 -0.05 33.14 -11.33
CA LEU A 204 -0.10 32.43 -10.03
C LEU A 204 1.22 32.50 -9.26
N LEU A 205 2.35 32.45 -9.98
CA LEU A 205 3.66 32.33 -9.36
C LEU A 205 4.74 33.01 -10.21
N LYS A 206 5.68 33.70 -9.54
CA LYS A 206 6.92 34.20 -10.17
C LYS A 206 8.11 33.68 -9.38
N LEU A 207 9.08 33.09 -10.07
CA LEU A 207 10.32 32.59 -9.49
C LEU A 207 11.53 33.10 -10.26
N PRO A 208 12.59 33.59 -9.60
CA PRO A 208 13.80 34.04 -10.29
C PRO A 208 14.57 32.88 -10.93
N TYR A 209 14.49 31.70 -10.35
CA TYR A 209 15.20 30.50 -10.80
C TYR A 209 14.49 29.23 -10.38
N LEU A 210 14.35 28.26 -11.30
CA LEU A 210 13.78 26.94 -11.05
C LEU A 210 14.63 25.88 -11.75
N PRO A 211 15.39 25.03 -11.02
CA PRO A 211 16.02 23.85 -11.59
C PRO A 211 15.01 22.74 -11.78
N PHE A 212 15.16 21.93 -12.84
CA PHE A 212 14.33 20.77 -13.11
C PHE A 212 15.13 19.64 -13.76
N THR A 213 14.57 18.43 -13.75
CA THR A 213 15.17 17.26 -14.40
C THR A 213 14.44 16.94 -15.70
N VAL A 214 15.18 16.53 -16.72
CA VAL A 214 14.64 16.25 -18.06
C VAL A 214 14.54 14.77 -18.38
N SER A 215 14.68 13.89 -17.40
CA SER A 215 14.69 12.44 -17.58
C SER A 215 13.63 11.75 -16.77
N THR A 216 13.17 10.60 -17.26
CA THR A 216 12.44 9.60 -16.47
C THR A 216 13.38 8.76 -15.58
N GLU A 217 14.71 8.94 -15.73
CA GLU A 217 15.70 8.32 -14.86
C GLU A 217 15.68 8.93 -13.45
N ARG A 218 16.24 8.19 -12.51
CA ARG A 218 16.33 8.57 -11.10
C ARG A 218 17.36 9.70 -10.91
N LEU A 219 16.91 10.93 -10.81
CA LEU A 219 17.74 12.13 -10.66
C LEU A 219 17.35 12.97 -9.45
N SER A 220 18.35 13.62 -8.84
CA SER A 220 18.12 14.54 -7.72
C SER A 220 17.38 15.81 -8.16
N GLY A 221 16.37 16.22 -7.36
CA GLY A 221 15.58 17.42 -7.63
C GLY A 221 14.37 17.55 -6.68
N PHE A 222 13.68 18.69 -6.78
CA PHE A 222 12.43 18.88 -6.07
C PHE A 222 11.35 17.93 -6.61
N LEU A 223 10.62 17.31 -5.70
CA LEU A 223 9.38 16.58 -6.02
C LEU A 223 8.19 17.53 -5.89
N GLU A 224 7.01 17.02 -6.23
CA GLU A 224 5.78 17.79 -6.12
C GLU A 224 5.51 18.21 -4.68
N PRO A 225 5.26 19.51 -4.41
CA PRO A 225 4.84 19.95 -3.09
C PRO A 225 3.42 19.47 -2.81
N ASP A 226 3.14 19.12 -1.56
CA ASP A 226 1.80 18.84 -1.08
C ASP A 226 1.33 20.02 -0.22
N ILE A 227 0.15 20.55 -0.54
CA ILE A 227 -0.46 21.67 0.17
C ILE A 227 -1.85 21.23 0.64
N GLY A 228 -2.05 21.25 1.94
CA GLY A 228 -3.30 20.85 2.57
C GLY A 228 -3.82 21.89 3.54
N ILE A 229 -5.09 21.75 3.89
CA ILE A 229 -5.72 22.46 4.99
C ILE A 229 -6.23 21.42 5.97
N THR A 230 -5.75 21.47 7.19
CA THR A 230 -6.14 20.59 8.29
C THR A 230 -6.84 21.36 9.40
N SER A 231 -7.33 20.68 10.41
CA SER A 231 -7.81 21.32 11.66
C SER A 231 -6.73 22.20 12.30
N ASP A 232 -5.45 21.91 12.05
CA ASP A 232 -4.29 22.68 12.53
C ASP A 232 -3.88 23.82 11.58
N GLY A 233 -4.66 24.08 10.54
CA GLY A 233 -4.47 25.15 9.57
C GLY A 233 -3.72 24.69 8.30
N LEU A 234 -3.03 25.62 7.66
CA LEU A 234 -2.29 25.36 6.43
C LEU A 234 -1.13 24.40 6.70
N ASP A 235 -1.01 23.37 5.86
CA ASP A 235 0.03 22.35 5.83
C ASP A 235 0.77 22.45 4.49
N ILE A 236 2.08 22.69 4.54
CA ILE A 236 2.94 22.79 3.36
C ILE A 236 4.07 21.78 3.52
N TYR A 237 4.20 20.88 2.55
CA TYR A 237 5.23 19.85 2.49
C TYR A 237 6.04 20.01 1.20
N LEU A 238 7.36 20.17 1.31
CA LEU A 238 8.27 20.46 0.20
C LEU A 238 9.36 19.37 0.08
N PRO A 239 9.15 18.29 -0.66
CA PRO A 239 10.12 17.22 -0.76
C PRO A 239 11.24 17.52 -1.79
N TYR A 240 12.48 17.24 -1.39
CA TYR A 240 13.64 17.23 -2.24
C TYR A 240 14.25 15.83 -2.29
N PHE A 241 14.33 15.25 -3.46
CA PHE A 241 14.89 13.93 -3.71
C PHE A 241 16.36 14.03 -4.09
N LEU A 242 17.22 13.26 -3.43
CA LEU A 242 18.66 13.22 -3.65
C LEU A 242 19.12 11.79 -3.92
N VAL A 243 19.70 11.56 -5.09
CA VAL A 243 20.36 10.30 -5.44
C VAL A 243 21.76 10.29 -4.81
N LEU A 244 22.00 9.36 -3.90
CA LEU A 244 23.27 9.21 -3.22
C LEU A 244 24.20 8.24 -3.97
N SER A 245 23.65 7.18 -4.53
CA SER A 245 24.36 6.18 -5.33
C SER A 245 23.39 5.45 -6.26
N GLU A 246 23.90 4.54 -7.09
CA GLU A 246 23.05 3.64 -7.90
C GLU A 246 22.08 2.81 -7.05
N ARG A 247 22.44 2.55 -5.79
CA ARG A 247 21.68 1.67 -4.88
C ARG A 247 21.04 2.39 -3.71
N SER A 248 21.15 3.72 -3.60
CA SER A 248 20.58 4.46 -2.47
C SER A 248 20.14 5.86 -2.86
N ASP A 249 19.08 6.32 -2.23
CA ASP A 249 18.56 7.67 -2.33
C ASP A 249 17.98 8.15 -1.00
N ILE A 250 17.78 9.45 -0.91
CA ILE A 250 17.13 10.08 0.23
C ILE A 250 16.17 11.16 -0.24
N THR A 251 14.99 11.20 0.34
CA THR A 251 14.07 12.33 0.21
C THR A 251 14.09 13.10 1.52
N ILE A 252 14.33 14.40 1.46
CA ILE A 252 14.32 15.30 2.61
C ILE A 252 13.23 16.33 2.37
N ALA A 253 12.28 16.44 3.29
CA ALA A 253 11.10 17.25 3.11
C ALA A 253 10.82 18.11 4.35
N PRO A 254 11.15 19.40 4.33
CA PRO A 254 10.64 20.35 5.31
C PRO A 254 9.11 20.43 5.22
N ARG A 255 8.47 20.52 6.38
CA ARG A 255 7.02 20.65 6.53
C ARG A 255 6.67 21.81 7.45
N ALA A 256 5.71 22.61 7.06
CA ALA A 256 5.22 23.72 7.88
C ALA A 256 3.73 23.55 8.19
N LEU A 257 3.38 23.46 9.47
CA LEU A 257 2.02 23.40 9.99
C LEU A 257 1.72 24.69 10.75
N LYS A 258 0.72 25.44 10.32
CA LYS A 258 0.43 26.79 10.83
C LYS A 258 0.31 26.85 12.35
N LYS A 259 -0.42 25.94 12.99
CA LYS A 259 -0.62 25.92 14.43
C LYS A 259 0.45 25.15 15.20
N ARG A 260 1.13 24.18 14.57
CA ARG A 260 2.07 23.29 15.28
C ARG A 260 3.54 23.70 15.13
N GLY A 261 3.95 24.21 13.98
CA GLY A 261 5.32 24.67 13.74
C GLY A 261 5.99 24.02 12.54
N LEU A 262 7.33 23.94 12.60
CA LEU A 262 8.15 23.38 11.52
C LEU A 262 8.59 21.96 11.84
N GLY A 263 8.51 21.11 10.84
CA GLY A 263 8.94 19.72 10.89
C GLY A 263 9.87 19.37 9.73
N LEU A 264 10.46 18.20 9.82
CA LEU A 264 11.28 17.59 8.79
C LEU A 264 10.88 16.12 8.64
N GLU A 265 10.59 15.71 7.42
CA GLU A 265 10.41 14.30 7.08
C GLU A 265 11.56 13.83 6.19
N THR A 266 12.06 12.62 6.44
CA THR A 266 13.18 12.05 5.71
C THR A 266 12.88 10.59 5.38
N ASN A 267 13.06 10.21 4.11
CA ASN A 267 12.96 8.83 3.65
C ASN A 267 14.28 8.44 2.99
N TYR A 268 15.08 7.62 3.63
CA TYR A 268 16.30 7.03 3.08
C TYR A 268 16.03 5.61 2.62
N ARG A 269 16.31 5.30 1.35
CA ARG A 269 16.09 3.96 0.75
C ARG A 269 17.41 3.42 0.21
N TYR A 270 17.55 2.10 0.29
CA TYR A 270 18.75 1.42 -0.22
C TYR A 270 18.46 -0.03 -0.61
N LEU A 271 19.23 -0.53 -1.59
CA LEU A 271 19.14 -1.89 -2.08
C LEU A 271 20.16 -2.78 -1.36
N THR A 272 19.73 -3.94 -0.94
CA THR A 272 20.60 -5.05 -0.54
C THR A 272 20.58 -6.16 -1.59
N SER A 273 21.36 -7.22 -1.41
CA SER A 273 21.41 -8.36 -2.33
C SER A 273 20.10 -9.15 -2.40
N VAL A 274 19.20 -8.98 -1.44
CA VAL A 274 17.97 -9.77 -1.29
C VAL A 274 16.70 -8.94 -1.20
N SER A 275 16.80 -7.64 -1.03
CA SER A 275 15.64 -6.78 -0.90
C SER A 275 15.86 -5.41 -1.53
N ALA A 276 14.83 -4.92 -2.21
CA ALA A 276 14.70 -3.55 -2.67
C ALA A 276 13.89 -2.68 -1.68
N ASP A 277 13.31 -3.29 -0.66
CA ASP A 277 12.40 -2.63 0.30
C ASP A 277 13.11 -2.37 1.64
N ASN A 278 14.31 -1.78 1.55
CA ASN A 278 15.05 -1.36 2.74
C ASN A 278 14.99 0.16 2.85
N TYR A 279 14.60 0.65 4.02
CA TYR A 279 14.43 2.08 4.24
C TYR A 279 14.58 2.47 5.71
N LEU A 280 14.91 3.73 5.90
CA LEU A 280 14.84 4.45 7.17
C LEU A 280 14.00 5.71 6.97
N ASP A 281 12.84 5.74 7.60
CA ASP A 281 11.94 6.88 7.64
C ASP A 281 12.07 7.60 8.98
N LEU A 282 12.10 8.91 8.93
CA LEU A 282 12.16 9.77 10.10
C LEU A 282 11.21 10.95 9.91
N MET A 283 10.39 11.21 10.90
CA MET A 283 9.60 12.43 11.07
C MET A 283 10.03 13.12 12.36
N PHE A 284 10.28 14.43 12.30
CA PHE A 284 10.71 15.23 13.44
C PHE A 284 10.05 16.61 13.42
N PHE A 285 9.51 17.02 14.54
CA PHE A 285 9.00 18.37 14.80
C PHE A 285 9.70 18.90 16.04
N SER A 286 10.45 19.97 15.91
CA SER A 286 11.25 20.53 17.01
C SER A 286 10.43 21.21 18.09
N SER A 287 9.23 21.70 17.75
CA SER A 287 8.33 22.37 18.69
C SER A 287 6.89 22.30 18.19
N ASP A 288 6.13 21.31 18.72
CA ASP A 288 4.69 21.18 18.48
C ASP A 288 3.92 21.95 19.55
N LYS A 289 3.52 23.17 19.21
CA LYS A 289 2.84 24.09 20.14
C LYS A 289 1.51 23.55 20.68
N GLU A 290 0.78 22.78 19.88
CA GLU A 290 -0.50 22.21 20.28
C GLU A 290 -0.34 21.01 21.22
N ALA A 291 0.70 20.17 21.04
CA ALA A 291 0.96 19.05 21.93
C ALA A 291 1.28 19.52 23.36
N LYS A 292 2.10 20.56 23.48
CA LYS A 292 2.43 21.19 24.77
C LYS A 292 1.22 21.77 25.47
N LYS A 293 0.33 22.41 24.69
CA LYS A 293 -0.87 23.07 25.24
C LYS A 293 -1.94 22.05 25.65
N ASN A 294 -2.20 21.04 24.81
CA ASN A 294 -3.38 20.19 24.97
C ASN A 294 -3.12 18.94 25.83
N TYR A 295 -1.88 18.42 25.83
CA TYR A 295 -1.57 17.12 26.44
C TYR A 295 -0.47 17.18 27.52
N ALA A 296 0.12 18.35 27.78
CA ALA A 296 1.32 18.48 28.62
C ALA A 296 2.48 17.55 28.18
N LEU A 297 2.54 17.21 26.91
CA LEU A 297 3.61 16.43 26.30
C LEU A 297 4.81 17.34 25.98
N ASP A 298 5.96 16.71 25.77
CA ASP A 298 7.12 17.39 25.22
C ASP A 298 6.76 18.00 23.87
N ASP A 299 7.25 19.19 23.59
CA ASP A 299 7.03 19.88 22.33
C ASP A 299 7.91 19.33 21.21
N SER A 300 8.99 18.63 21.52
CA SER A 300 9.82 17.89 20.54
C SER A 300 9.20 16.51 20.24
N ARG A 301 8.66 16.38 19.05
CA ARG A 301 7.94 15.15 18.65
C ARG A 301 8.61 14.50 17.45
N TRP A 302 8.72 13.18 17.50
CA TRP A 302 9.36 12.41 16.43
C TRP A 302 8.75 11.01 16.30
N ALA A 303 8.91 10.44 15.10
CA ALA A 303 8.67 9.02 14.84
C ALA A 303 9.67 8.55 13.78
N PHE A 304 10.10 7.29 13.89
CA PHE A 304 10.92 6.68 12.86
C PHE A 304 10.56 5.22 12.63
N LYS A 305 10.95 4.71 11.46
CA LYS A 305 10.92 3.29 11.13
C LYS A 305 12.13 2.90 10.30
N TRP A 306 12.78 1.84 10.73
CA TRP A 306 13.85 1.18 10.01
C TRP A 306 13.42 -0.21 9.59
N ASN A 307 13.43 -0.47 8.28
CA ASN A 307 13.18 -1.78 7.69
C ASN A 307 14.44 -2.20 6.92
N ASP A 308 15.03 -3.34 7.30
CA ASP A 308 16.25 -3.86 6.67
C ASP A 308 16.20 -5.38 6.56
N LEU A 309 16.60 -5.91 5.42
CA LEU A 309 16.71 -7.34 5.15
C LEU A 309 18.04 -7.64 4.48
N ARG A 310 18.85 -8.49 5.12
CA ARG A 310 20.16 -8.91 4.63
C ARG A 310 20.33 -10.41 4.68
N LYS A 311 21.04 -10.96 3.70
CA LYS A 311 21.38 -12.38 3.64
C LYS A 311 22.87 -12.58 3.92
N PHE A 312 23.15 -13.55 4.79
CA PHE A 312 24.49 -13.96 5.21
C PHE A 312 24.62 -15.47 5.02
N LYS A 313 25.07 -15.94 3.85
CA LYS A 313 25.10 -17.36 3.53
C LYS A 313 23.71 -18.01 3.72
N ASN A 314 23.56 -18.84 4.73
CA ASN A 314 22.32 -19.57 5.06
C ASN A 314 21.42 -18.81 6.05
N PHE A 315 21.82 -17.63 6.51
CA PHE A 315 21.08 -16.82 7.48
C PHE A 315 20.56 -15.55 6.85
N VAL A 316 19.45 -15.08 7.39
CA VAL A 316 18.81 -13.81 7.04
C VAL A 316 18.72 -12.98 8.31
N GLY A 317 19.26 -11.76 8.24
CA GLY A 317 19.05 -10.72 9.23
C GLY A 317 17.90 -9.83 8.81
N LYS A 318 16.96 -9.58 9.73
CA LYS A 318 15.79 -8.74 9.51
C LYS A 318 15.67 -7.73 10.64
N ILE A 319 15.50 -6.46 10.28
CA ILE A 319 15.14 -5.38 11.20
C ILE A 319 13.80 -4.83 10.75
N ASN A 320 12.85 -4.75 11.68
CA ASN A 320 11.58 -4.05 11.52
C ASN A 320 11.35 -3.28 12.82
N TRP A 321 11.87 -2.05 12.85
CA TRP A 321 11.92 -1.26 14.07
C TRP A 321 11.25 0.09 13.86
N ALA A 322 10.17 0.33 14.56
CA ALA A 322 9.49 1.62 14.57
C ALA A 322 9.32 2.11 16.02
N LYS A 323 9.50 3.41 16.20
CA LYS A 323 9.31 4.07 17.51
C LYS A 323 8.84 5.50 17.32
N SER A 324 8.08 6.00 18.28
CA SER A 324 7.64 7.40 18.33
C SER A 324 7.89 7.99 19.71
N SER A 325 7.96 9.32 19.78
CA SER A 325 8.11 10.07 21.03
C SER A 325 6.95 9.83 21.98
N ASP A 326 5.76 9.72 21.43
CA ASP A 326 4.51 9.51 22.16
C ASP A 326 3.48 8.77 21.29
N PRO A 327 2.43 8.19 21.88
CA PRO A 327 1.41 7.45 21.14
C PRO A 327 0.56 8.31 20.19
N MET A 328 0.47 9.62 20.43
CA MET A 328 -0.42 10.51 19.68
C MET A 328 0.25 11.16 18.47
N VAL A 329 1.57 11.05 18.31
CA VAL A 329 2.31 11.78 17.27
C VAL A 329 1.81 11.49 15.86
N LEU A 330 1.49 10.23 15.56
CA LEU A 330 1.00 9.81 14.23
C LEU A 330 -0.48 10.11 14.00
N LEU A 331 -1.24 10.32 15.07
CA LEU A 331 -2.63 10.77 15.00
C LEU A 331 -2.73 12.28 14.80
N ASP A 332 -1.87 13.03 15.45
CA ASP A 332 -1.89 14.48 15.48
C ASP A 332 -1.21 15.11 14.26
N LEU A 333 -0.06 14.57 13.86
CA LEU A 333 0.76 15.14 12.81
C LEU A 333 0.49 14.44 11.48
N PRO A 334 0.13 15.18 10.44
CA PRO A 334 0.07 14.61 9.09
C PRO A 334 1.48 14.19 8.66
N SER A 335 1.60 13.06 7.97
CA SER A 335 2.86 12.56 7.43
C SER A 335 2.67 11.96 6.06
N ASN A 336 3.64 12.16 5.18
CA ASN A 336 3.72 11.49 3.89
C ASN A 336 4.54 10.19 3.99
N LEU A 337 5.10 9.88 5.16
CA LEU A 337 5.86 8.66 5.46
C LEU A 337 4.94 7.54 5.96
N THR A 338 4.08 7.03 5.07
CA THR A 338 3.12 5.97 5.40
C THR A 338 3.76 4.65 5.85
N ASN A 339 5.06 4.47 5.61
CA ASN A 339 5.79 3.28 6.07
C ASN A 339 6.00 3.26 7.59
N ILE A 340 6.07 4.41 8.29
CA ILE A 340 6.24 4.43 9.75
C ILE A 340 5.04 3.76 10.38
N ALA A 341 3.88 4.32 10.18
CA ALA A 341 2.57 3.78 10.49
C ALA A 341 1.50 4.68 9.87
N THR A 342 0.29 4.17 9.78
CA THR A 342 -0.90 4.94 9.40
C THR A 342 -1.71 5.29 10.63
N GLN A 343 -2.69 6.18 10.51
CA GLN A 343 -3.64 6.49 11.60
C GLN A 343 -4.54 5.30 11.99
N ARG A 344 -4.44 4.18 11.27
CA ARG A 344 -5.18 2.93 11.54
C ARG A 344 -4.35 1.91 12.33
N ASP A 345 -3.06 2.13 12.46
CA ASP A 345 -2.18 1.20 13.17
C ASP A 345 -2.32 1.37 14.68
N HIS A 346 -2.29 0.26 15.41
CA HIS A 346 -2.49 0.21 16.85
C HIS A 346 -1.17 0.15 17.61
N TYR A 347 -0.10 -0.24 16.93
CA TYR A 347 1.22 -0.40 17.54
C TYR A 347 2.33 -0.23 16.51
N LEU A 348 3.50 0.14 16.99
CA LEU A 348 4.73 0.20 16.24
C LEU A 348 5.56 -1.06 16.53
N PRO A 349 5.89 -1.89 15.52
CA PRO A 349 6.69 -3.09 15.72
C PRO A 349 8.13 -2.74 16.06
N GLN A 350 8.75 -3.54 16.93
CA GLN A 350 10.14 -3.43 17.31
C GLN A 350 10.77 -4.81 17.29
N SER A 351 11.33 -5.22 16.16
CA SER A 351 11.95 -6.52 16.02
C SER A 351 13.30 -6.46 15.31
N ILE A 352 14.25 -7.22 15.84
CA ILE A 352 15.53 -7.55 15.21
C ILE A 352 15.63 -9.06 15.29
N GLU A 353 15.84 -9.71 14.15
CA GLU A 353 15.89 -11.17 14.04
C GLU A 353 17.05 -11.60 13.15
N VAL A 354 17.73 -12.66 13.53
CA VAL A 354 18.61 -13.44 12.68
C VAL A 354 18.09 -14.85 12.64
N SER A 355 17.78 -15.36 11.46
CA SER A 355 17.23 -16.70 11.29
C SER A 355 17.82 -17.39 10.07
N GLY A 356 17.84 -18.73 10.10
CA GLY A 356 18.38 -19.51 8.98
C GLY A 356 18.24 -21.00 9.16
N HIS A 357 18.68 -21.72 8.12
CA HIS A 357 18.64 -23.18 8.08
C HIS A 357 20.04 -23.77 7.99
N ILE A 358 20.29 -24.80 8.79
CA ILE A 358 21.46 -25.66 8.72
C ILE A 358 20.94 -27.10 8.57
N LYS A 359 20.98 -27.64 7.35
CA LYS A 359 20.34 -28.91 7.01
C LYS A 359 18.85 -28.88 7.43
N ASN A 360 18.43 -29.79 8.30
CA ASN A 360 17.07 -29.95 8.77
C ASN A 360 16.74 -29.09 10.01
N PHE A 361 17.72 -28.29 10.48
CA PHE A 361 17.50 -27.38 11.58
C PHE A 361 17.18 -25.98 11.10
N TYR A 362 16.13 -25.39 11.66
CA TYR A 362 15.87 -23.97 11.63
C TYR A 362 16.27 -23.35 12.95
N ILE A 363 17.00 -22.25 12.90
CA ILE A 363 17.51 -21.55 14.09
C ILE A 363 17.12 -20.08 13.93
N SER A 364 16.58 -19.47 14.99
CA SER A 364 16.40 -18.03 15.05
C SER A 364 16.73 -17.48 16.42
N ILE A 365 17.27 -16.27 16.44
CA ILE A 365 17.41 -15.43 17.62
C ILE A 365 16.82 -14.05 17.31
N ALA A 366 16.00 -13.55 18.21
CA ALA A 366 15.30 -12.30 17.99
C ALA A 366 15.16 -11.49 19.29
N ARG A 367 15.11 -10.16 19.11
CA ARG A 367 14.48 -9.27 20.07
C ARG A 367 13.14 -8.83 19.48
N GLN A 368 12.05 -8.96 20.21
CA GLN A 368 10.70 -8.64 19.74
C GLN A 368 9.95 -7.85 20.81
N GLY A 369 9.34 -6.76 20.37
CA GLY A 369 8.48 -5.92 21.18
C GLY A 369 7.63 -5.02 20.32
N TYR A 370 6.91 -4.14 20.94
CA TYR A 370 6.13 -3.11 20.25
C TYR A 370 5.88 -1.91 21.17
N GLN A 371 5.68 -0.77 20.57
CA GLN A 371 5.15 0.42 21.23
C GLN A 371 3.67 0.54 20.92
N SER A 372 2.82 0.62 21.93
CA SER A 372 1.40 0.92 21.75
C SER A 372 1.20 2.34 21.26
N LEU A 373 0.34 2.52 20.27
CA LEU A 373 -0.14 3.84 19.81
C LEU A 373 -1.43 4.26 20.53
N ASN A 374 -1.88 3.46 21.49
CA ASN A 374 -2.97 3.83 22.36
C ASN A 374 -2.41 4.47 23.65
N PRO A 375 -2.69 5.75 23.93
CA PRO A 375 -2.14 6.45 25.09
C PRO A 375 -2.56 5.88 26.45
N PHE A 376 -3.56 5.00 26.46
CA PHE A 376 -4.12 4.38 27.67
C PHE A 376 -3.73 2.92 27.83
N MET A 377 -2.95 2.38 26.91
CA MET A 377 -2.41 1.04 26.99
C MET A 377 -0.91 1.08 27.20
N ALA A 378 -0.44 0.33 28.16
CA ALA A 378 0.99 0.10 28.32
C ALA A 378 1.55 -0.70 27.15
N ASN A 379 2.85 -0.53 26.88
CA ASN A 379 3.58 -1.45 26.04
C ASN A 379 3.54 -2.84 26.68
N GLY A 380 3.45 -3.89 25.86
CA GLY A 380 3.52 -5.25 26.30
C GLY A 380 4.93 -5.68 26.71
N PHE A 381 5.07 -6.92 27.13
CA PHE A 381 6.37 -7.50 27.38
C PHE A 381 7.23 -7.54 26.10
N ILE A 382 8.51 -7.29 26.28
CA ILE A 382 9.53 -7.43 25.25
C ILE A 382 10.20 -8.78 25.43
N LYS A 383 10.36 -9.53 24.35
CA LYS A 383 11.17 -10.76 24.32
C LYS A 383 12.63 -10.40 24.04
N LYS A 384 13.54 -10.66 24.99
CA LYS A 384 14.91 -10.14 24.96
C LYS A 384 15.90 -11.07 25.68
N PRO A 385 16.36 -12.19 25.05
CA PRO A 385 16.05 -12.63 23.68
C PRO A 385 14.86 -13.58 23.56
N GLU A 386 14.43 -13.84 22.31
CA GLU A 386 13.72 -15.05 21.94
C GLU A 386 14.64 -15.93 21.09
N PHE A 387 14.87 -17.16 21.51
CA PHE A 387 15.61 -18.17 20.77
C PHE A 387 14.67 -19.28 20.33
N ASN A 388 14.74 -19.67 19.07
CA ASN A 388 13.98 -20.80 18.54
C ASN A 388 14.93 -21.75 17.79
N LEU A 389 14.76 -23.04 18.07
CA LEU A 389 15.39 -24.13 17.36
C LEU A 389 14.30 -25.11 16.94
N SER A 390 14.22 -25.45 15.65
CA SER A 390 13.36 -26.52 15.19
C SER A 390 14.11 -27.49 14.29
N TYR A 391 13.78 -28.76 14.43
CA TYR A 391 14.26 -29.85 13.59
C TYR A 391 13.08 -30.51 12.92
N THR A 392 13.17 -30.71 11.62
CA THR A 392 12.14 -31.38 10.82
C THR A 392 12.74 -32.56 10.07
N ALA A 393 12.16 -33.72 10.22
CA ALA A 393 12.51 -34.92 9.47
C ALA A 393 11.25 -35.55 8.88
N SER A 394 11.33 -35.99 7.63
CA SER A 394 10.23 -36.69 6.95
C SER A 394 10.74 -37.97 6.33
N GLY A 395 10.00 -39.05 6.51
CA GLY A 395 10.31 -40.36 5.94
C GLY A 395 9.02 -41.11 5.60
N GLY A 396 8.78 -41.40 4.32
CA GLY A 396 7.51 -41.96 3.85
C GLY A 396 6.31 -41.08 4.28
N PRO A 397 5.28 -41.68 4.92
CA PRO A 397 4.10 -40.93 5.35
C PRO A 397 4.32 -40.15 6.66
N LEU A 398 5.44 -40.36 7.37
CA LEU A 398 5.70 -39.79 8.67
C LEU A 398 6.49 -38.50 8.60
N THR A 399 6.11 -37.54 9.43
CA THR A 399 6.85 -36.30 9.65
C THR A 399 7.02 -36.10 11.16
N PHE A 400 8.26 -35.88 11.55
CA PHE A 400 8.66 -35.54 12.92
C PHE A 400 9.08 -34.08 12.96
N ILE A 401 8.61 -33.31 13.93
CA ILE A 401 9.02 -31.96 14.22
C ILE A 401 9.34 -31.83 15.71
N GLY A 402 10.59 -31.46 16.02
CA GLY A 402 10.99 -31.09 17.37
C GLY A 402 11.25 -29.57 17.41
N LYS A 403 10.74 -28.87 18.42
CA LYS A 403 10.96 -27.45 18.63
C LYS A 403 11.37 -27.15 20.06
N ILE A 404 12.31 -26.23 20.19
CA ILE A 404 12.71 -25.65 21.49
C ILE A 404 12.59 -24.13 21.31
N GLN A 405 11.90 -23.49 22.24
CA GLN A 405 11.79 -22.04 22.33
C GLN A 405 12.19 -21.61 23.74
N TYR A 406 13.05 -20.61 23.80
CA TYR A 406 13.37 -19.87 25.01
C TYR A 406 13.03 -18.41 24.78
N SER A 407 12.30 -17.79 25.69
CA SER A 407 11.96 -16.37 25.65
C SER A 407 12.15 -15.76 27.01
N ASP A 408 12.92 -14.70 27.07
CA ASP A 408 13.08 -13.86 28.27
C ASP A 408 12.19 -12.62 28.10
N PHE A 409 11.35 -12.34 29.08
CA PHE A 409 10.32 -11.30 29.05
C PHE A 409 10.67 -10.18 30.03
N ASP A 410 10.79 -8.99 29.47
CA ASP A 410 11.19 -7.77 30.18
C ASP A 410 10.13 -6.67 29.91
N LEU A 411 9.87 -5.82 30.90
CA LEU A 411 9.02 -4.65 30.77
C LEU A 411 9.88 -3.39 30.64
N GLU A 412 9.91 -2.80 29.46
CA GLU A 412 10.75 -1.61 29.18
C GLU A 412 10.30 -0.36 29.97
N HIS A 413 9.04 -0.29 30.36
CA HIS A 413 8.51 0.78 31.18
C HIS A 413 7.58 0.21 32.25
N PRO A 414 7.79 0.55 33.53
CA PRO A 414 6.85 0.19 34.57
C PRO A 414 5.49 0.79 34.22
N ILE A 415 4.47 -0.06 34.29
CA ILE A 415 3.09 0.35 34.04
C ILE A 415 2.66 1.25 35.18
N ASN A 416 2.97 2.55 35.10
CA ASN A 416 2.45 3.57 36.01
C ASN A 416 0.98 3.89 35.75
N ASN A 417 0.21 2.96 35.21
CA ASN A 417 -1.17 3.16 34.90
C ASN A 417 -2.08 2.80 36.05
N LEU A 418 -2.84 3.76 36.49
CA LEU A 418 -3.93 3.72 37.47
C LEU A 418 -4.96 2.58 37.28
N LEU A 419 -4.88 1.83 36.21
CA LEU A 419 -5.92 0.90 35.78
C LEU A 419 -5.57 -0.58 35.98
N ILE A 420 -4.31 -0.93 36.27
CA ILE A 420 -3.89 -2.32 36.45
C ILE A 420 -3.07 -2.43 37.74
N PRO A 421 -3.45 -3.31 38.69
CA PRO A 421 -2.67 -3.50 39.91
C PRO A 421 -1.23 -3.92 39.57
N SER A 422 -0.24 -3.22 40.06
CA SER A 422 1.19 -3.43 39.83
C SER A 422 1.71 -4.81 40.24
N ASN A 423 0.94 -5.55 41.03
CA ASN A 423 1.35 -6.82 41.63
C ASN A 423 1.25 -8.01 40.65
N ASN A 424 0.70 -7.85 39.47
CA ASN A 424 0.47 -8.96 38.51
C ASN A 424 1.48 -9.03 37.35
N PHE A 425 2.47 -8.15 37.34
CA PHE A 425 3.47 -8.12 36.26
C PHE A 425 4.81 -8.62 36.79
N MET A 426 5.07 -9.89 36.56
CA MET A 426 6.35 -10.50 36.87
C MET A 426 7.15 -10.65 35.59
N GLU A 427 8.36 -10.14 35.58
CA GLU A 427 9.35 -10.44 34.55
C GLU A 427 9.87 -11.87 34.76
N GLY A 428 10.37 -12.46 33.68
CA GLY A 428 10.93 -13.78 33.76
C GLY A 428 11.07 -14.48 32.41
N SER A 429 11.49 -15.74 32.46
CA SER A 429 11.71 -16.50 31.24
C SER A 429 10.73 -17.66 31.10
N ARG A 430 10.47 -18.02 29.84
CA ARG A 430 9.67 -19.18 29.45
C ARG A 430 10.49 -20.07 28.53
N SER A 431 10.57 -21.36 28.89
CA SER A 431 11.13 -22.42 28.05
C SER A 431 10.01 -23.36 27.59
N ILE A 432 9.96 -23.65 26.31
CA ILE A 432 9.00 -24.57 25.70
C ILE A 432 9.76 -25.60 24.87
N ALA A 433 9.44 -26.87 25.08
CA ALA A 433 9.80 -27.97 24.21
C ALA A 433 8.53 -28.55 23.59
N GLU A 434 8.53 -28.73 22.27
CA GLU A 434 7.39 -29.27 21.53
C GLU A 434 7.89 -30.41 20.65
N ILE A 435 7.21 -31.54 20.71
CA ILE A 435 7.43 -32.69 19.83
C ILE A 435 6.11 -32.94 19.10
N GLU A 436 6.16 -32.99 17.80
CA GLU A 436 5.03 -33.35 16.93
C GLU A 436 5.42 -34.53 16.06
N LEU A 437 4.60 -35.57 16.07
CA LEU A 437 4.64 -36.66 15.11
C LEU A 437 3.34 -36.64 14.32
N SER A 438 3.46 -36.55 13.00
CA SER A 438 2.30 -36.56 12.10
C SER A 438 2.48 -37.56 10.98
N SER A 439 1.35 -38.11 10.53
CA SER A 439 1.27 -39.01 9.38
C SER A 439 0.19 -38.59 8.43
N LYS A 440 0.48 -38.73 7.15
CA LYS A 440 -0.49 -38.58 6.06
C LYS A 440 -0.42 -39.77 5.15
N SER A 441 -1.57 -40.41 4.93
CA SER A 441 -1.68 -41.58 4.07
C SER A 441 -2.90 -41.45 3.17
N ASN A 442 -2.79 -42.02 1.99
CA ASN A 442 -3.89 -42.10 1.02
C ASN A 442 -4.26 -43.58 0.87
N VAL A 443 -5.53 -43.89 1.12
CA VAL A 443 -6.07 -45.25 0.98
C VAL A 443 -7.25 -45.17 0.01
N GLY A 444 -7.03 -45.59 -1.23
CA GLY A 444 -7.98 -45.41 -2.32
C GLY A 444 -8.26 -43.92 -2.54
N VAL A 445 -9.49 -43.51 -2.42
CA VAL A 445 -9.94 -42.10 -2.60
C VAL A 445 -9.93 -41.28 -1.31
N MET A 446 -9.61 -41.90 -0.18
CA MET A 446 -9.60 -41.28 1.14
C MET A 446 -8.20 -40.83 1.53
N ASN A 447 -8.09 -39.64 2.07
CA ASN A 447 -6.90 -39.08 2.71
C ASN A 447 -7.09 -39.15 4.21
N PHE A 448 -6.14 -39.75 4.90
CA PHE A 448 -6.10 -39.83 6.34
C PHE A 448 -4.90 -39.03 6.87
N GLY A 449 -5.17 -38.19 7.84
CA GLY A 449 -4.17 -37.47 8.60
C GLY A 449 -4.27 -37.80 10.06
N MET A 450 -3.15 -38.01 10.72
CA MET A 450 -3.09 -38.10 12.17
C MET A 450 -1.91 -37.30 12.70
N HIS A 451 -2.02 -36.77 13.90
CA HIS A 451 -0.93 -36.09 14.56
C HIS A 451 -1.04 -36.25 16.07
N GLY A 452 0.10 -36.34 16.72
CA GLY A 452 0.25 -36.27 18.16
C GLY A 452 1.26 -35.18 18.49
N THR A 453 0.96 -34.33 19.45
CA THR A 453 1.85 -33.25 19.89
C THR A 453 1.98 -33.30 21.40
N LEU A 454 3.20 -33.19 21.90
CA LEU A 454 3.49 -32.98 23.30
C LEU A 454 4.19 -31.66 23.49
N VAL A 455 3.58 -30.74 24.25
CA VAL A 455 4.16 -29.45 24.60
C VAL A 455 4.52 -29.46 26.06
N SER A 456 5.81 -29.27 26.36
CA SER A 456 6.30 -29.09 27.74
C SER A 456 6.72 -27.63 27.90
N LYS A 457 6.23 -26.97 28.95
CA LYS A 457 6.56 -25.57 29.25
C LYS A 457 6.99 -25.39 30.68
N LYS A 458 7.95 -24.49 30.89
CA LYS A 458 8.49 -24.13 32.20
C LYS A 458 8.70 -22.63 32.28
N TYR A 459 8.38 -22.04 33.41
CA TYR A 459 8.63 -20.63 33.72
C TYR A 459 9.67 -20.49 34.81
N ASN A 460 10.46 -19.42 34.70
CA ASN A 460 11.37 -18.97 35.76
C ASN A 460 11.12 -17.45 35.95
N LEU A 461 10.53 -17.10 37.09
CA LEU A 461 10.09 -15.72 37.38
C LEU A 461 11.11 -15.03 38.28
N ALA A 462 11.41 -13.75 38.00
CA ALA A 462 12.47 -13.02 38.68
C ALA A 462 12.31 -12.88 40.21
N ASN A 463 11.06 -12.89 40.71
CA ASN A 463 10.75 -12.64 42.13
C ASN A 463 9.95 -13.77 42.79
N ALA A 464 9.92 -14.96 42.19
CA ALA A 464 9.21 -16.09 42.77
C ALA A 464 10.14 -16.94 43.68
N SER A 465 9.70 -17.19 44.87
CA SER A 465 10.43 -18.03 45.87
C SER A 465 10.52 -19.51 45.49
N SER A 466 9.88 -19.95 44.43
CA SER A 466 9.98 -21.32 43.89
C SER A 466 9.90 -21.32 42.36
N SER A 467 10.77 -22.08 41.68
CA SER A 467 10.63 -22.36 40.25
C SER A 467 9.32 -23.10 40.02
N GLN A 468 8.52 -22.63 39.05
CA GLN A 468 7.32 -23.38 38.68
C GLN A 468 7.67 -24.73 38.06
N ASN A 469 6.93 -25.76 38.41
CA ASN A 469 7.11 -27.09 37.84
C ASN A 469 6.86 -27.08 36.33
N SER A 470 7.58 -27.95 35.63
CA SER A 470 7.35 -28.19 34.22
C SER A 470 5.96 -28.81 34.02
N LYS A 471 5.18 -28.24 33.09
CA LYS A 471 3.86 -28.74 32.69
C LYS A 471 3.94 -29.35 31.30
N SER A 472 3.29 -30.51 31.12
CA SER A 472 3.30 -31.24 29.86
C SER A 472 1.87 -31.45 29.36
N ILE A 473 1.58 -30.95 28.17
CA ILE A 473 0.23 -30.93 27.60
C ILE A 473 0.23 -31.73 26.30
N PRO A 474 -0.30 -32.97 26.34
CA PRO A 474 -0.46 -33.79 25.15
C PRO A 474 -1.71 -33.38 24.37
N SER A 475 -1.59 -33.45 23.03
CA SER A 475 -2.71 -33.33 22.11
C SER A 475 -2.64 -34.38 21.01
N PHE A 476 -3.80 -34.76 20.51
CA PHE A 476 -3.94 -35.75 19.46
C PHE A 476 -5.08 -35.37 18.54
N GLY A 477 -4.86 -35.58 17.23
CA GLY A 477 -5.89 -35.33 16.22
C GLY A 477 -5.84 -36.34 15.09
N ILE A 478 -7.02 -36.62 14.55
CA ILE A 478 -7.22 -37.44 13.34
C ILE A 478 -8.13 -36.67 12.36
N GLU A 479 -7.87 -36.82 11.09
CA GLU A 479 -8.70 -36.25 10.02
C GLU A 479 -8.85 -37.28 8.92
N ALA A 480 -10.07 -37.42 8.40
CA ALA A 480 -10.38 -38.16 7.18
C ALA A 480 -11.03 -37.22 6.17
N SER A 481 -10.57 -37.25 4.95
CA SER A 481 -11.14 -36.43 3.87
C SER A 481 -11.07 -37.13 2.53
N THR A 482 -11.94 -36.73 1.63
CA THR A 482 -11.86 -37.13 0.21
C THR A 482 -12.11 -35.93 -0.67
N THR A 483 -11.56 -35.94 -1.88
CA THR A 483 -11.78 -34.88 -2.86
C THR A 483 -12.47 -35.45 -4.09
N LEU A 484 -13.71 -35.09 -4.26
CA LEU A 484 -14.51 -35.43 -5.43
C LEU A 484 -14.27 -34.36 -6.49
N ARG A 485 -13.88 -34.80 -7.68
CA ARG A 485 -13.57 -33.93 -8.82
C ARG A 485 -14.63 -34.10 -9.90
N ARG A 486 -15.14 -32.97 -10.40
CA ARG A 486 -16.02 -32.94 -11.57
C ARG A 486 -15.49 -31.93 -12.59
N ILE A 487 -15.24 -32.40 -13.80
CA ILE A 487 -14.91 -31.53 -14.93
C ILE A 487 -16.22 -31.04 -15.53
N LEU A 488 -16.39 -29.74 -15.59
CA LEU A 488 -17.52 -29.06 -16.21
C LEU A 488 -17.11 -28.56 -17.61
N PRO A 489 -18.04 -28.37 -18.54
CA PRO A 489 -17.71 -27.74 -19.83
C PRO A 489 -17.05 -26.37 -19.67
N SER A 490 -17.41 -25.63 -18.63
CA SER A 490 -16.91 -24.29 -18.33
C SER A 490 -15.83 -24.24 -17.25
N GLY A 491 -15.36 -25.39 -16.69
CA GLY A 491 -14.37 -25.35 -15.62
C GLY A 491 -14.19 -26.63 -14.83
N LEU A 492 -13.66 -26.48 -13.62
CA LEU A 492 -13.37 -27.56 -12.69
C LEU A 492 -14.05 -27.33 -11.36
N SER A 493 -14.80 -28.32 -10.88
CA SER A 493 -15.44 -28.31 -9.55
C SER A 493 -14.84 -29.38 -8.65
N LEU A 494 -14.52 -29.01 -7.41
CA LEU A 494 -14.00 -29.86 -6.35
C LEU A 494 -14.90 -29.80 -5.13
N ILE A 495 -15.27 -30.94 -4.58
CA ILE A 495 -16.00 -31.05 -3.32
C ILE A 495 -15.12 -31.89 -2.39
N THR A 496 -14.78 -31.32 -1.24
CA THR A 496 -13.93 -31.96 -0.24
C THR A 496 -14.67 -32.04 1.10
N PRO A 497 -15.41 -33.11 1.36
CA PRO A 497 -15.88 -33.42 2.71
C PRO A 497 -14.70 -33.86 3.59
N SER A 498 -14.72 -33.45 4.84
CA SER A 498 -13.76 -33.89 5.85
C SER A 498 -14.43 -34.02 7.21
N LEU A 499 -13.93 -34.97 7.99
CA LEU A 499 -14.30 -35.20 9.38
C LEU A 499 -13.02 -35.26 10.19
N SER A 500 -12.93 -34.48 11.27
CA SER A 500 -11.79 -34.49 12.17
C SER A 500 -12.22 -34.59 13.62
N TYR A 501 -11.37 -35.19 14.41
CA TYR A 501 -11.45 -35.25 15.88
C TYR A 501 -10.16 -34.72 16.46
N GLU A 502 -10.27 -33.85 17.47
CA GLU A 502 -9.15 -33.23 18.16
C GLU A 502 -9.37 -33.34 19.66
N LYS A 503 -8.28 -33.68 20.39
CA LYS A 503 -8.24 -33.68 21.83
C LYS A 503 -6.94 -33.08 22.34
N THR A 504 -7.04 -32.09 23.22
CA THR A 504 -5.94 -31.53 24.02
C THR A 504 -6.29 -31.72 25.48
N SER A 505 -5.41 -32.32 26.22
CA SER A 505 -5.64 -32.61 27.65
C SER A 505 -5.61 -31.34 28.49
N TYR A 506 -6.42 -31.30 29.53
CA TYR A 506 -6.40 -30.24 30.52
C TYR A 506 -5.12 -30.34 31.38
N GLU A 507 -4.51 -29.20 31.60
CA GLU A 507 -3.44 -28.98 32.58
C GLU A 507 -3.73 -27.66 33.28
N ASP A 508 -3.60 -27.59 34.60
CA ASP A 508 -3.84 -26.36 35.35
C ASP A 508 -2.75 -25.33 35.05
N GLN A 509 -3.17 -24.18 34.52
CA GLN A 509 -2.31 -23.10 34.10
C GLN A 509 -2.66 -21.76 34.80
N THR A 510 -3.45 -21.82 35.88
CA THR A 510 -3.94 -20.63 36.60
C THR A 510 -2.82 -19.75 37.13
N LEU A 511 -1.75 -20.37 37.61
CA LEU A 511 -0.57 -19.69 38.17
C LEU A 511 0.50 -19.33 37.13
N ASP A 512 0.32 -19.74 35.87
CA ASP A 512 1.27 -19.36 34.83
C ASP A 512 1.18 -17.85 34.55
N PRO A 513 2.32 -17.16 34.32
CA PRO A 513 2.30 -15.75 33.98
C PRO A 513 1.62 -15.49 32.61
N ILE A 514 1.31 -14.25 32.35
CA ILE A 514 0.75 -13.80 31.09
C ILE A 514 1.70 -12.79 30.46
N PHE A 515 2.50 -13.24 29.48
CA PHE A 515 3.46 -12.43 28.76
C PHE A 515 2.98 -12.06 27.35
N ASP A 516 2.51 -13.05 26.57
CA ASP A 516 2.17 -12.87 25.16
C ASP A 516 0.81 -13.49 24.76
N LEU A 517 -0.11 -13.55 25.73
CA LEU A 517 -1.41 -14.18 25.55
C LEU A 517 -2.41 -13.25 24.89
N HIS A 518 -3.06 -13.72 23.82
CA HIS A 518 -4.24 -13.09 23.24
C HIS A 518 -5.28 -14.14 22.88
N ILE A 519 -6.56 -13.84 23.11
CA ILE A 519 -7.67 -14.69 22.66
C ILE A 519 -7.85 -14.48 21.16
N LYS A 520 -7.92 -15.57 20.40
CA LYS A 520 -8.27 -15.49 18.98
C LYS A 520 -9.72 -15.08 18.79
N ASN A 521 -9.91 -13.95 18.14
CA ASN A 521 -11.23 -13.44 17.77
C ASN A 521 -11.72 -13.94 16.40
N SER A 522 -10.90 -14.73 15.69
CA SER A 522 -11.23 -15.22 14.36
C SER A 522 -12.13 -16.46 14.41
N ASN A 523 -12.83 -16.70 13.31
CA ASN A 523 -13.62 -17.90 13.13
C ASN A 523 -12.73 -19.15 13.11
N TYR A 524 -12.65 -19.86 14.23
CA TYR A 524 -11.79 -21.02 14.43
C TYR A 524 -12.36 -22.36 13.89
N LEU A 525 -13.44 -22.31 13.11
CA LEU A 525 -14.06 -23.50 12.53
C LEU A 525 -13.40 -24.00 11.24
N HIS A 526 -12.27 -23.40 10.82
CA HIS A 526 -11.67 -23.71 9.52
C HIS A 526 -10.50 -24.69 9.59
N SER A 527 -9.91 -24.91 10.77
CA SER A 527 -8.74 -25.77 10.93
C SER A 527 -8.89 -26.74 12.11
N PRO A 528 -8.54 -28.00 11.95
CA PRO A 528 -8.55 -28.94 13.05
C PRO A 528 -7.53 -28.61 14.15
N LYS A 529 -6.35 -28.09 13.84
CA LYS A 529 -5.29 -27.72 14.78
C LYS A 529 -5.43 -26.30 15.33
N GLN A 530 -6.63 -25.84 15.63
CA GLN A 530 -6.79 -24.43 15.92
C GLN A 530 -6.70 -24.09 17.40
N ALA A 531 -5.63 -23.38 17.79
CA ALA A 531 -5.48 -22.84 19.13
C ALA A 531 -6.53 -21.74 19.41
N LEU A 532 -7.11 -21.71 20.61
CA LEU A 532 -7.99 -20.63 21.08
C LEU A 532 -7.22 -19.35 21.42
N PHE A 533 -5.92 -19.49 21.66
CA PHE A 533 -5.05 -18.39 22.03
C PHE A 533 -3.96 -18.14 21.00
N PHE A 534 -3.59 -16.87 20.82
CA PHE A 534 -2.28 -16.48 20.32
C PHE A 534 -1.30 -16.45 21.49
N GLY A 535 -0.01 -16.54 21.19
CA GLY A 535 1.01 -16.69 22.22
C GLY A 535 1.11 -18.11 22.71
N ARG A 536 1.88 -18.33 23.76
CA ARG A 536 2.21 -19.67 24.26
C ARG A 536 1.98 -19.81 25.77
N ASP A 537 1.49 -18.75 26.46
CA ASP A 537 1.28 -18.78 27.91
C ASP A 537 0.12 -19.66 28.31
N ARG A 538 -0.89 -19.77 27.45
CA ARG A 538 -2.02 -20.67 27.68
C ARG A 538 -2.21 -21.60 26.48
N ILE A 539 -2.46 -22.86 26.77
CA ILE A 539 -2.88 -23.88 25.82
C ILE A 539 -4.23 -24.39 26.31
N ALA A 540 -5.28 -24.11 25.56
CA ALA A 540 -6.62 -24.52 25.93
C ALA A 540 -6.79 -26.03 25.79
N ASP A 541 -7.36 -26.65 26.82
CA ASP A 541 -7.93 -27.98 26.73
C ASP A 541 -9.12 -27.92 25.77
N GLN A 542 -9.26 -28.96 24.95
CA GLN A 542 -10.38 -29.04 23.97
C GLN A 542 -10.61 -30.48 23.58
N GLU A 543 -11.86 -30.85 23.41
CA GLU A 543 -12.26 -32.11 22.78
C GLU A 543 -13.45 -31.89 21.89
N TYR A 544 -13.28 -32.07 20.57
CA TYR A 544 -14.35 -31.80 19.60
C TYR A 544 -14.28 -32.67 18.37
N PHE A 545 -15.44 -32.79 17.72
CA PHE A 545 -15.59 -33.24 16.35
C PHE A 545 -15.85 -32.03 15.43
N LEU A 546 -15.24 -32.04 14.26
CA LEU A 546 -15.46 -31.03 13.23
C LEU A 546 -15.75 -31.71 11.89
N ALA A 547 -17.00 -31.55 11.42
CA ALA A 547 -17.40 -31.91 10.07
C ALA A 547 -17.34 -30.68 9.17
N LYS A 548 -16.76 -30.83 7.98
CA LYS A 548 -16.56 -29.73 7.05
C LYS A 548 -16.81 -30.21 5.61
N ILE A 549 -17.49 -29.41 4.83
CA ILE A 549 -17.65 -29.61 3.39
C ILE A 549 -17.14 -28.34 2.71
N LYS A 550 -16.10 -28.48 1.91
CA LYS A 550 -15.57 -27.41 1.06
C LYS A 550 -15.93 -27.70 -0.38
N TRP A 551 -16.62 -26.77 -1.02
CA TRP A 551 -16.91 -26.77 -2.44
C TRP A 551 -16.16 -25.62 -3.10
N GLN A 552 -15.39 -25.91 -4.15
CA GLN A 552 -14.63 -24.94 -4.90
C GLN A 552 -14.82 -25.21 -6.38
N THR A 553 -15.23 -24.19 -7.13
CA THR A 553 -15.34 -24.25 -8.58
C THR A 553 -14.52 -23.13 -9.21
N ARG A 554 -13.72 -23.47 -10.19
CA ARG A 554 -12.95 -22.53 -10.99
C ARG A 554 -13.43 -22.64 -12.45
N PHE A 555 -13.91 -21.53 -12.99
CA PHE A 555 -14.39 -21.42 -14.35
C PHE A 555 -13.27 -20.95 -15.31
N GLN A 556 -13.44 -21.21 -16.60
CA GLN A 556 -12.48 -20.80 -17.63
C GLN A 556 -12.36 -19.28 -17.79
N ASP A 557 -13.42 -18.54 -17.54
CA ASP A 557 -13.52 -17.07 -17.57
C ASP A 557 -12.93 -16.38 -16.32
N LYS A 558 -12.06 -17.10 -15.58
CA LYS A 558 -11.38 -16.64 -14.35
C LYS A 558 -12.31 -16.44 -13.15
N GLN A 559 -13.56 -16.81 -13.22
CA GLN A 559 -14.42 -16.80 -12.04
C GLN A 559 -14.06 -17.95 -11.09
N THR A 560 -14.11 -17.68 -9.79
CA THR A 560 -13.96 -18.71 -8.75
C THR A 560 -15.06 -18.60 -7.71
N ILE A 561 -15.64 -19.73 -7.33
CA ILE A 561 -16.59 -19.84 -6.25
C ILE A 561 -16.00 -20.79 -5.22
N LEU A 562 -15.97 -20.36 -3.96
CA LEU A 562 -15.62 -21.18 -2.82
C LEU A 562 -16.76 -21.10 -1.81
N MET A 563 -17.27 -22.25 -1.40
CA MET A 563 -18.23 -22.35 -0.30
C MET A 563 -17.73 -23.40 0.69
N GLN A 564 -17.74 -23.08 1.96
CA GLN A 564 -17.38 -24.00 3.03
C GLN A 564 -18.43 -23.94 4.12
N LEU A 565 -18.99 -25.10 4.43
CA LEU A 565 -19.85 -25.32 5.58
C LEU A 565 -19.07 -26.12 6.61
N SER A 566 -19.21 -25.77 7.87
CA SER A 566 -18.59 -26.47 8.97
C SER A 566 -19.53 -26.60 10.17
N LYS A 567 -19.41 -27.73 10.87
CA LYS A 567 -20.15 -28.02 12.08
C LYS A 567 -19.16 -28.53 13.12
N LYS A 568 -18.97 -27.77 14.20
CA LYS A 568 -18.14 -28.16 15.36
C LYS A 568 -19.04 -28.59 16.49
N HIS A 569 -18.72 -29.70 17.08
CA HIS A 569 -19.36 -30.22 18.28
C HIS A 569 -18.33 -30.40 19.38
N GLU A 570 -18.31 -29.52 20.37
CA GLU A 570 -17.48 -29.64 21.56
C GLU A 570 -18.12 -30.63 22.52
N LYS A 571 -17.31 -31.53 23.06
CA LYS A 571 -17.76 -32.46 24.12
C LYS A 571 -17.80 -31.78 25.48
N GLU A 572 -16.75 -31.02 25.80
CA GLU A 572 -16.62 -30.25 27.02
C GLU A 572 -16.13 -28.84 26.69
N ALA A 573 -16.52 -27.86 27.50
CA ALA A 573 -15.98 -26.52 27.43
C ALA A 573 -14.54 -26.50 27.98
N SER A 574 -13.69 -25.63 27.42
CA SER A 574 -12.32 -25.49 27.91
C SER A 574 -12.29 -24.98 29.35
N LYS A 575 -11.69 -25.77 30.25
CA LYS A 575 -11.47 -25.39 31.65
C LYS A 575 -10.47 -24.24 31.75
N VAL A 576 -9.41 -24.27 30.92
CA VAL A 576 -8.40 -23.18 30.86
C VAL A 576 -9.04 -21.87 30.44
N LEU A 577 -9.93 -21.88 29.44
CA LEU A 577 -10.65 -20.68 29.03
C LEU A 577 -11.59 -20.17 30.13
N ASN A 578 -12.35 -21.06 30.75
CA ASN A 578 -13.27 -20.70 31.83
C ASN A 578 -12.54 -20.12 33.06
N GLN A 579 -11.44 -20.71 33.46
CA GLN A 579 -10.60 -20.20 34.55
C GLN A 579 -10.05 -18.80 34.23
N MET A 580 -9.55 -18.62 33.00
CA MET A 580 -9.00 -17.33 32.58
C MET A 580 -10.09 -16.25 32.54
N LEU A 581 -11.30 -16.59 32.13
CA LEU A 581 -12.43 -15.67 32.02
C LEU A 581 -13.16 -15.43 33.35
N GLY A 582 -12.93 -16.28 34.36
CA GLY A 582 -13.69 -16.24 35.60
C GLY A 582 -15.19 -16.58 35.43
N ILE A 583 -15.54 -17.34 34.39
CA ILE A 583 -16.92 -17.70 34.04
C ILE A 583 -17.02 -19.17 33.67
N ASN A 584 -18.19 -19.74 33.81
CA ASN A 584 -18.47 -21.10 33.37
C ASN A 584 -19.18 -21.06 31.99
N LEU A 585 -18.41 -21.22 30.94
CA LEU A 585 -18.95 -21.49 29.62
C LEU A 585 -19.27 -22.98 29.49
N ASP A 586 -20.41 -23.28 28.93
CA ASP A 586 -20.74 -24.66 28.56
C ASP A 586 -20.16 -25.04 27.19
N ALA A 587 -19.99 -26.33 26.95
CA ALA A 587 -19.66 -26.86 25.63
C ALA A 587 -20.68 -26.39 24.58
N ASP A 588 -20.20 -25.96 23.44
CA ASP A 588 -21.00 -25.36 22.39
C ASP A 588 -21.05 -26.24 21.13
N ARG A 589 -22.13 -26.06 20.39
CA ARG A 589 -22.25 -26.54 19.01
C ARG A 589 -22.24 -25.34 18.11
N GLN A 590 -21.30 -25.32 17.18
CA GLN A 590 -21.12 -24.17 16.33
C GLN A 590 -21.26 -24.55 14.86
N SER A 591 -21.93 -23.69 14.12
CA SER A 591 -22.06 -23.79 12.67
C SER A 591 -21.28 -22.64 12.01
N GLY A 592 -20.44 -22.97 11.05
CA GLY A 592 -19.66 -21.99 10.29
C GLY A 592 -20.00 -22.00 8.82
N LEU A 593 -20.06 -20.84 8.22
CA LEU A 593 -20.22 -20.61 6.79
C LEU A 593 -19.10 -19.71 6.30
N LYS A 594 -18.44 -20.10 5.21
CA LYS A 594 -17.59 -19.23 4.41
C LYS A 594 -18.03 -19.34 2.96
N ALA A 595 -18.29 -18.22 2.32
CA ALA A 595 -18.60 -18.13 0.91
C ALA A 595 -17.74 -17.00 0.28
N GLN A 596 -17.17 -17.29 -0.86
CA GLN A 596 -16.39 -16.35 -1.63
C GLN A 596 -16.68 -16.52 -3.10
N TRP A 597 -16.94 -15.44 -3.77
CA TRP A 597 -17.10 -15.37 -5.21
C TRP A 597 -16.23 -14.27 -5.77
N ASP A 598 -15.27 -14.66 -6.59
CA ASP A 598 -14.39 -13.76 -7.30
C ASP A 598 -14.65 -13.85 -8.80
N SER A 599 -14.90 -12.73 -9.41
CA SER A 599 -15.03 -12.57 -10.85
C SER A 599 -14.34 -11.27 -11.29
N PRO A 600 -14.11 -11.04 -12.59
CA PRO A 600 -13.52 -9.79 -13.06
C PRO A 600 -14.26 -8.54 -12.59
N ASN A 601 -15.60 -8.64 -12.46
CA ASN A 601 -16.47 -7.50 -12.16
C ASN A 601 -17.09 -7.54 -10.76
N THR A 602 -16.97 -8.67 -10.05
CA THR A 602 -17.63 -8.82 -8.74
C THR A 602 -16.76 -9.60 -7.79
N ASN A 603 -16.58 -9.07 -6.59
CA ASN A 603 -15.98 -9.80 -5.46
C ASN A 603 -16.98 -9.81 -4.32
N ALA A 604 -17.37 -11.00 -3.87
CA ALA A 604 -18.24 -11.17 -2.72
C ALA A 604 -17.60 -12.12 -1.71
N PHE A 605 -17.67 -11.75 -0.46
CA PHE A 605 -17.12 -12.53 0.65
C PHE A 605 -18.11 -12.52 1.81
N LEU A 606 -18.35 -13.68 2.38
CA LEU A 606 -19.14 -13.89 3.59
C LEU A 606 -18.45 -14.92 4.47
N GLU A 607 -18.25 -14.60 5.71
CA GLU A 607 -17.82 -15.52 6.74
C GLU A 607 -18.66 -15.33 7.99
N ALA A 608 -19.21 -16.40 8.54
CA ALA A 608 -20.06 -16.33 9.71
C ALA A 608 -19.86 -17.54 10.63
N ASN A 609 -20.00 -17.30 11.92
CA ASN A 609 -20.01 -18.30 12.96
C ASN A 609 -21.25 -18.13 13.84
N TYR A 610 -21.97 -19.20 14.04
CA TYR A 610 -23.22 -19.24 14.79
C TYR A 610 -23.15 -20.29 15.88
N SER A 611 -23.52 -19.90 17.11
CA SER A 611 -23.70 -20.83 18.22
C SER A 611 -25.10 -21.46 18.15
N ASP A 612 -25.16 -22.76 17.94
CA ASP A 612 -26.46 -23.46 17.88
C ASP A 612 -27.07 -23.59 19.28
N LYS A 613 -26.23 -23.68 20.33
CA LYS A 613 -26.71 -23.82 21.71
C LYS A 613 -27.33 -22.50 22.21
N ARG A 614 -26.63 -21.38 21.98
CA ARG A 614 -27.10 -20.06 22.39
C ARG A 614 -28.08 -19.44 21.40
N ASN A 615 -28.23 -20.03 20.23
CA ASN A 615 -29.10 -19.55 19.14
C ASN A 615 -28.73 -18.13 18.70
N GLU A 616 -27.42 -17.84 18.59
CA GLU A 616 -26.91 -16.49 18.30
C GLU A 616 -25.74 -16.46 17.33
N LEU A 617 -25.62 -15.36 16.62
CA LEU A 617 -24.48 -15.08 15.74
C LEU A 617 -23.30 -14.58 16.59
N ASN A 618 -22.17 -15.29 16.54
CA ASN A 618 -20.96 -14.90 17.26
C ASN A 618 -20.12 -13.91 16.44
N PHE A 619 -20.06 -14.14 15.14
CA PHE A 619 -19.21 -13.40 14.24
C PHE A 619 -19.79 -13.40 12.82
N ALA A 620 -19.71 -12.28 12.12
CA ALA A 620 -19.98 -12.21 10.69
C ALA A 620 -19.09 -11.14 10.04
N ASN A 621 -18.48 -11.47 8.92
CA ASN A 621 -17.73 -10.56 8.09
C ASN A 621 -18.26 -10.68 6.66
N THR A 622 -18.74 -9.59 6.10
CA THR A 622 -19.33 -9.55 4.76
C THR A 622 -18.68 -8.42 3.99
N SER A 623 -18.25 -8.70 2.77
CA SER A 623 -17.87 -7.66 1.83
C SER A 623 -18.41 -7.98 0.44
N PHE A 624 -18.76 -6.94 -0.27
CA PHE A 624 -19.25 -7.01 -1.63
C PHE A 624 -18.68 -5.83 -2.42
N THR A 625 -18.06 -6.11 -3.57
CA THR A 625 -17.55 -5.08 -4.47
C THR A 625 -18.07 -5.39 -5.87
N LEU A 626 -18.70 -4.42 -6.47
CA LEU A 626 -19.20 -4.46 -7.84
C LEU A 626 -18.43 -3.44 -8.68
N LYS A 627 -17.86 -3.89 -9.79
CA LYS A 627 -17.18 -3.06 -10.78
C LYS A 627 -18.01 -3.07 -12.06
N LEU A 628 -18.57 -1.92 -12.39
CA LEU A 628 -19.31 -1.68 -13.62
C LEU A 628 -18.51 -0.68 -14.43
N GLN A 629 -18.00 -1.03 -15.60
CA GLN A 629 -17.19 -0.16 -16.47
C GLN A 629 -16.45 1.00 -15.77
N GLU A 630 -17.16 2.07 -15.47
CA GLU A 630 -16.61 3.32 -14.90
C GLU A 630 -16.97 3.49 -13.40
N THR A 631 -17.69 2.55 -12.81
CA THR A 631 -18.17 2.63 -11.42
C THR A 631 -17.70 1.44 -10.60
N GLN A 632 -17.13 1.69 -9.44
CA GLN A 632 -16.93 0.68 -8.41
C GLN A 632 -17.73 1.03 -7.17
N LEU A 633 -18.61 0.15 -6.77
CA LEU A 633 -19.37 0.24 -5.51
C LEU A 633 -18.89 -0.86 -4.58
N SER A 634 -18.53 -0.50 -3.35
CA SER A 634 -18.17 -1.48 -2.33
C SER A 634 -19.02 -1.31 -1.09
N PHE A 635 -19.34 -2.42 -0.49
CA PHE A 635 -20.02 -2.51 0.79
C PHE A 635 -19.27 -3.49 1.68
N SER A 636 -19.09 -3.16 2.95
CA SER A 636 -18.60 -4.11 3.95
C SER A 636 -19.35 -3.97 5.27
N ARG A 637 -19.49 -5.07 5.98
CA ARG A 637 -20.01 -5.09 7.35
C ARG A 637 -19.23 -6.12 8.15
N LYS A 638 -18.79 -5.73 9.33
CA LYS A 638 -18.15 -6.61 10.31
C LYS A 638 -18.95 -6.59 11.60
N PHE A 639 -19.33 -7.77 12.03
CA PHE A 639 -20.04 -7.99 13.28
C PHE A 639 -19.24 -8.97 14.14
N ARG A 640 -19.06 -8.65 15.41
CA ARG A 640 -18.52 -9.56 16.42
C ARG A 640 -19.28 -9.36 17.71
N ARG A 641 -19.83 -10.45 18.23
CA ARG A 641 -20.49 -10.42 19.54
C ARG A 641 -19.45 -10.20 20.63
N GLN A 642 -19.87 -9.54 21.66
CA GLN A 642 -19.13 -9.28 22.86
C GLN A 642 -18.41 -10.52 23.41
N VAL A 643 -17.13 -10.36 23.70
CA VAL A 643 -16.37 -11.33 24.50
C VAL A 643 -16.53 -10.93 25.96
N PRO A 644 -16.95 -11.85 26.86
CA PRO A 644 -17.28 -11.52 28.26
C PRO A 644 -16.17 -10.80 29.04
N LEU A 645 -14.90 -11.03 28.69
CA LEU A 645 -13.74 -10.36 29.29
C LEU A 645 -13.66 -8.85 29.06
N LEU A 646 -14.28 -8.38 27.99
CA LEU A 646 -14.08 -7.02 27.54
C LEU A 646 -15.27 -6.11 27.92
N GLY A 647 -16.26 -6.61 28.72
CA GLY A 647 -17.41 -5.86 29.19
C GLY A 647 -18.52 -5.64 28.15
N PRO A 648 -19.65 -5.05 28.54
CA PRO A 648 -20.83 -4.92 27.70
C PRO A 648 -20.66 -4.03 26.46
N SER A 649 -19.68 -3.16 26.41
CA SER A 649 -19.45 -2.23 25.32
C SER A 649 -18.63 -2.79 24.14
N ASN A 650 -18.29 -4.09 24.14
CA ASN A 650 -17.38 -4.71 23.18
C ASN A 650 -18.02 -5.44 22.02
N GLU A 651 -19.32 -5.36 21.88
CA GLU A 651 -19.97 -5.75 20.64
C GLU A 651 -19.52 -4.80 19.52
N LEU A 652 -18.94 -5.35 18.47
CA LEU A 652 -18.50 -4.61 17.31
C LEU A 652 -19.49 -4.86 16.18
N ASP A 653 -20.10 -3.81 15.66
CA ASP A 653 -20.94 -3.86 14.48
C ASP A 653 -20.73 -2.57 13.68
N TYR A 654 -19.96 -2.65 12.60
CA TYR A 654 -19.78 -1.51 11.74
C TYR A 654 -19.99 -1.84 10.27
N GLY A 655 -20.44 -0.84 9.53
CA GLY A 655 -20.66 -0.91 8.10
C GLY A 655 -19.94 0.22 7.37
N GLU A 656 -19.50 -0.09 6.18
CA GLU A 656 -18.84 0.86 5.28
C GLU A 656 -19.44 0.74 3.88
N VAL A 657 -19.65 1.89 3.24
CA VAL A 657 -20.07 1.97 1.84
C VAL A 657 -19.11 2.93 1.13
N THR A 658 -18.59 2.52 -0.02
CA THR A 658 -17.71 3.33 -0.84
C THR A 658 -18.17 3.36 -2.29
N LEU A 659 -18.03 4.51 -2.94
CA LEU A 659 -18.28 4.73 -4.35
C LEU A 659 -17.03 5.31 -5.00
N ASP A 660 -16.59 4.70 -6.09
CA ASP A 660 -15.53 5.18 -6.98
C ASP A 660 -16.13 5.27 -8.39
N GLN A 661 -16.20 6.47 -8.96
CA GLN A 661 -16.86 6.74 -10.22
C GLN A 661 -15.95 7.52 -11.14
N ASN A 662 -15.61 6.96 -12.30
CA ASN A 662 -15.04 7.72 -13.38
C ASN A 662 -16.17 8.40 -14.18
N LEU A 663 -16.05 9.71 -14.37
CA LEU A 663 -17.03 10.51 -15.10
C LEU A 663 -16.49 10.85 -16.51
N VAL A 664 -17.38 11.24 -17.37
CA VAL A 664 -17.01 11.69 -18.72
C VAL A 664 -16.09 12.92 -18.65
N GLY A 665 -15.14 13.06 -19.59
CA GLY A 665 -14.28 14.24 -19.67
C GLY A 665 -13.06 14.23 -18.76
N GLY A 666 -12.67 13.07 -18.20
CA GLY A 666 -11.46 12.95 -17.34
C GLY A 666 -11.70 13.26 -15.86
N TYR A 667 -12.96 13.41 -15.44
CA TYR A 667 -13.31 13.56 -14.04
C TYR A 667 -13.41 12.23 -13.33
N LYS A 668 -13.04 12.23 -12.06
CA LYS A 668 -13.22 11.12 -11.13
C LYS A 668 -13.85 11.60 -9.83
N PHE A 669 -14.83 10.85 -9.36
CA PHE A 669 -15.52 11.10 -8.10
C PHE A 669 -15.32 9.93 -7.15
N LEU A 670 -15.09 10.23 -5.88
CA LEU A 670 -14.91 9.23 -4.83
C LEU A 670 -15.70 9.67 -3.60
N ALA A 671 -16.45 8.77 -3.00
CA ALA A 671 -17.15 9.03 -1.75
C ALA A 671 -17.21 7.78 -0.88
N GLY A 672 -17.25 7.96 0.43
CA GLY A 672 -17.43 6.84 1.35
C GLY A 672 -17.87 7.29 2.72
N ILE A 673 -18.54 6.38 3.40
CA ILE A 673 -18.97 6.55 4.78
C ILE A 673 -18.80 5.23 5.52
N SER A 674 -18.25 5.31 6.72
CA SER A 674 -18.14 4.21 7.68
C SER A 674 -18.89 4.59 8.95
N LYS A 675 -19.70 3.67 9.46
CA LYS A 675 -20.60 3.91 10.57
C LYS A 675 -20.55 2.78 11.61
N ASP A 676 -20.48 3.14 12.88
CA ASP A 676 -20.78 2.22 13.99
C ASP A 676 -22.28 1.99 14.05
N LEU A 677 -22.72 0.76 13.77
CA LEU A 677 -24.11 0.40 13.71
C LEU A 677 -24.73 0.15 15.10
N THR A 678 -23.90 -0.08 16.11
CA THR A 678 -24.35 -0.22 17.51
C THR A 678 -24.71 1.15 18.10
N THR A 679 -23.81 2.13 17.94
CA THR A 679 -23.99 3.49 18.51
C THR A 679 -24.60 4.47 17.52
N GLN A 680 -24.79 4.08 16.26
CA GLN A 680 -25.28 4.91 15.15
C GLN A 680 -24.39 6.14 14.84
N LYS A 681 -23.13 6.16 15.28
CA LYS A 681 -22.19 7.27 15.06
C LYS A 681 -21.39 7.06 13.78
N ASN A 682 -21.15 8.14 13.03
CA ASN A 682 -20.23 8.13 11.91
C ASN A 682 -18.80 7.98 12.45
N LEU A 683 -18.06 7.01 11.90
CA LEU A 683 -16.66 6.76 12.20
C LEU A 683 -15.78 7.55 11.24
N ALA A 684 -16.16 7.53 9.97
CA ALA A 684 -15.40 8.16 8.92
C ALA A 684 -16.32 8.54 7.76
N SER A 685 -16.03 9.66 7.14
CA SER A 685 -16.65 10.05 5.87
C SER A 685 -15.64 10.78 5.01
N TYR A 686 -15.71 10.58 3.72
CA TYR A 686 -14.84 11.27 2.78
C TYR A 686 -15.53 11.51 1.44
N ILE A 687 -15.07 12.54 0.77
CA ILE A 687 -15.45 12.89 -0.58
C ILE A 687 -14.22 13.38 -1.34
N GLY A 688 -14.05 12.90 -2.56
CA GLY A 688 -12.96 13.29 -3.44
C GLY A 688 -13.45 13.59 -4.83
N ILE A 689 -12.91 14.62 -5.45
CA ILE A 689 -13.09 14.92 -6.87
C ILE A 689 -11.72 15.16 -7.50
N GLY A 690 -11.51 14.56 -8.66
CA GLY A 690 -10.31 14.74 -9.43
C GLY A 690 -10.65 15.00 -10.89
N PHE A 691 -9.78 15.71 -11.56
CA PHE A 691 -9.81 15.93 -12.99
C PHE A 691 -8.40 15.72 -13.54
N GLU A 692 -8.29 15.03 -14.65
CA GLU A 692 -7.03 14.81 -15.34
C GLU A 692 -7.23 14.87 -16.84
N ASN A 693 -6.45 15.71 -17.50
CA ASN A 693 -6.34 15.75 -18.95
C ASN A 693 -4.86 15.78 -19.37
N CYS A 694 -4.58 16.02 -20.64
CA CYS A 694 -3.22 16.09 -21.16
C CYS A 694 -2.45 17.34 -20.72
N CYS A 695 -3.13 18.34 -20.20
CA CYS A 695 -2.60 19.63 -19.86
C CYS A 695 -2.29 19.76 -18.38
N PHE A 696 -3.24 19.38 -17.51
CA PHE A 696 -3.08 19.45 -16.06
C PHE A 696 -3.94 18.39 -15.36
N ALA A 697 -3.63 18.14 -14.10
CA ALA A 697 -4.51 17.43 -13.20
C ALA A 697 -4.78 18.27 -11.96
N PHE A 698 -6.01 18.21 -11.47
CA PHE A 698 -6.36 18.77 -10.17
C PHE A 698 -7.09 17.74 -9.34
N LYS A 699 -6.84 17.70 -8.03
CA LYS A 699 -7.35 16.69 -7.12
C LYS A 699 -7.71 17.37 -5.81
N LEU A 700 -8.93 17.14 -5.36
CA LEU A 700 -9.45 17.64 -4.09
C LEU A 700 -10.01 16.46 -3.31
N PHE A 701 -9.63 16.31 -2.06
CA PHE A 701 -10.12 15.27 -1.16
C PHE A 701 -10.40 15.86 0.20
N ALA A 702 -11.62 15.73 0.66
CA ALA A 702 -12.05 16.12 1.99
C ALA A 702 -12.42 14.87 2.79
N SER A 703 -11.97 14.80 4.01
CA SER A 703 -12.25 13.70 4.92
C SER A 703 -12.48 14.17 6.34
N ASP A 704 -13.33 13.43 7.05
CA ASP A 704 -13.60 13.58 8.46
C ASP A 704 -13.53 12.22 9.13
N LYS A 705 -12.64 12.05 10.10
CA LYS A 705 -12.43 10.80 10.81
C LYS A 705 -12.57 11.01 12.31
N ARG A 706 -13.23 10.05 12.93
CA ARG A 706 -13.36 9.94 14.38
C ARG A 706 -12.68 8.65 14.81
N LEU A 707 -11.81 8.73 15.81
CA LEU A 707 -11.26 7.53 16.45
C LEU A 707 -12.40 6.73 17.09
N SER A 708 -12.37 5.43 16.92
CA SER A 708 -13.41 4.53 17.40
C SER A 708 -12.82 3.36 18.19
N LYS A 709 -13.68 2.67 18.94
CA LYS A 709 -13.32 1.41 19.58
C LYS A 709 -12.80 0.34 18.61
N TYR A 710 -13.19 0.40 17.34
CA TYR A 710 -12.75 -0.54 16.30
C TYR A 710 -11.28 -0.37 15.95
N ASP A 711 -10.73 0.84 16.12
CA ASP A 711 -9.33 1.11 15.87
C ASP A 711 -8.42 0.51 16.97
N PHE A 712 -9.00 0.09 18.10
CA PHE A 712 -8.25 -0.36 19.29
C PHE A 712 -8.52 -1.80 19.70
N THR A 713 -9.49 -2.50 19.10
CA THR A 713 -9.94 -3.80 19.59
C THR A 713 -9.22 -5.01 19.03
N ASP A 714 -8.53 -4.90 17.91
CA ASP A 714 -7.83 -6.03 17.30
C ASP A 714 -6.52 -6.43 18.02
N GLY A 715 -6.06 -5.65 18.96
CA GLY A 715 -4.84 -5.87 19.71
C GLY A 715 -4.98 -5.75 21.23
N LEU A 716 -6.20 -5.68 21.75
CA LEU A 716 -6.41 -5.50 23.18
C LEU A 716 -5.89 -6.68 24.00
N ALA A 717 -4.87 -6.41 24.78
CA ALA A 717 -4.56 -7.21 25.93
C ALA A 717 -5.79 -7.28 26.86
N PRO A 718 -6.02 -8.42 27.53
CA PRO A 718 -7.22 -8.65 28.35
C PRO A 718 -7.40 -7.73 29.58
N TYR A 719 -6.62 -6.67 29.68
CA TYR A 719 -6.47 -5.86 30.90
C TYR A 719 -7.01 -4.43 30.80
N ALA A 720 -7.61 -4.03 29.68
CA ALA A 720 -8.16 -2.66 29.56
C ALA A 720 -9.45 -2.54 30.39
N ASN A 721 -9.47 -1.62 31.35
CA ASN A 721 -10.64 -1.35 32.17
C ASN A 721 -11.70 -0.60 31.37
N ASN A 722 -12.94 -1.08 31.41
CA ASN A 722 -14.05 -0.66 30.54
C ASN A 722 -14.43 0.80 30.58
N THR A 723 -14.35 1.46 31.75
CA THR A 723 -14.80 2.85 31.92
C THR A 723 -13.90 3.88 31.25
N ALA A 724 -12.60 3.63 31.16
CA ALA A 724 -11.68 4.52 30.44
C ALA A 724 -11.89 4.46 28.91
N TRP A 725 -12.34 3.33 28.40
CA TRP A 725 -12.60 3.11 26.97
C TRP A 725 -13.80 3.88 26.46
N GLU A 726 -14.91 3.89 27.20
CA GLU A 726 -16.13 4.57 26.78
C GLU A 726 -15.95 6.08 26.64
N ASN A 727 -15.11 6.67 27.47
CA ASN A 727 -14.79 8.10 27.41
C ASN A 727 -13.80 8.46 26.29
N MET A 728 -13.01 7.47 25.81
CA MET A 728 -11.96 7.70 24.81
C MET A 728 -12.39 7.41 23.36
N ILE A 729 -13.43 6.62 23.19
CA ILE A 729 -13.87 6.09 21.90
C ILE A 729 -14.23 7.17 20.88
N TYR A 730 -14.46 8.40 21.32
CA TYR A 730 -14.95 9.50 20.49
C TYR A 730 -14.16 10.80 20.67
N VAL A 731 -12.85 10.71 20.87
CA VAL A 731 -11.98 11.86 20.91
C VAL A 731 -11.93 12.50 19.52
N GLU A 732 -12.11 13.80 19.50
CA GLU A 732 -12.05 14.77 18.40
C GLU A 732 -12.09 14.27 16.95
N ASN A 733 -12.98 14.85 16.16
CA ASN A 733 -12.97 14.69 14.71
C ASN A 733 -11.68 15.28 14.14
N LYS A 734 -10.97 14.49 13.33
CA LYS A 734 -9.85 14.96 12.52
C LYS A 734 -10.35 15.19 11.10
N SER A 735 -10.57 16.45 10.78
CA SER A 735 -10.98 16.85 9.43
C SER A 735 -9.77 17.28 8.63
N ARG A 736 -9.71 16.89 7.38
CA ARG A 736 -8.63 17.22 6.46
C ARG A 736 -9.16 17.50 5.06
N ILE A 737 -8.59 18.52 4.42
CA ILE A 737 -8.79 18.82 3.01
C ILE A 737 -7.42 18.82 2.35
N ASN A 738 -7.23 17.92 1.40
CA ASN A 738 -6.01 17.83 0.59
C ASN A 738 -6.31 18.37 -0.81
N PHE A 739 -5.45 19.21 -1.30
CA PHE A 739 -5.48 19.73 -2.67
C PHE A 739 -4.14 19.47 -3.34
N GLU A 740 -4.18 18.92 -4.54
CA GLU A 740 -3.01 18.73 -5.39
C GLU A 740 -3.30 19.27 -6.78
N PHE A 741 -2.35 20.00 -7.33
CA PHE A 741 -2.40 20.51 -8.69
C PHE A 741 -1.11 20.14 -9.42
N GLU A 742 -1.23 19.46 -10.56
CA GLU A 742 -0.12 18.97 -11.36
C GLU A 742 -0.13 19.59 -12.75
N LEU A 743 1.01 20.13 -13.17
CA LEU A 743 1.23 20.59 -14.55
C LEU A 743 1.84 19.44 -15.36
N LYS A 744 1.07 18.87 -16.27
CA LYS A 744 1.54 17.75 -17.10
C LYS A 744 2.71 18.18 -18.00
N GLY A 745 3.71 17.30 -18.11
CA GLY A 745 4.90 17.51 -18.93
C GLY A 745 6.08 18.19 -18.24
N ILE A 746 5.89 18.91 -17.13
CA ILE A 746 6.97 19.53 -16.35
C ILE A 746 7.41 18.61 -15.23
N THR A 747 6.47 18.06 -14.49
CA THR A 747 6.73 17.15 -13.40
C THR A 747 6.95 15.73 -13.94
N GLY A 748 8.03 15.11 -13.53
CA GLY A 748 8.36 13.72 -13.93
C GLY A 748 7.50 12.67 -13.25
N SER A 749 6.61 13.07 -12.34
CA SER A 749 5.78 12.14 -11.60
C SER A 749 4.48 11.87 -12.38
N LYS A 750 4.24 10.60 -12.64
CA LYS A 750 2.95 10.11 -13.11
C LYS A 750 2.09 9.77 -11.90
N THR A 751 1.82 10.75 -11.03
CA THR A 751 0.91 10.51 -9.91
C THR A 751 -0.50 10.39 -10.46
N GLN A 752 -0.94 9.16 -10.68
CA GLN A 752 -2.28 8.88 -11.16
C GLN A 752 -3.30 9.30 -10.09
N LEU A 753 -4.48 9.75 -10.49
CA LEU A 753 -5.61 10.04 -9.59
C LEU A 753 -5.82 8.95 -8.55
N ASN A 754 -5.71 7.68 -8.96
CA ASN A 754 -5.83 6.53 -8.07
C ASN A 754 -4.77 6.51 -6.96
N LYS A 755 -3.52 6.89 -7.26
CA LYS A 755 -2.44 6.92 -6.28
C LYS A 755 -2.62 8.08 -5.30
N PHE A 756 -3.05 9.24 -5.75
CA PHE A 756 -3.39 10.36 -4.88
C PHE A 756 -4.50 9.96 -3.89
N PHE A 757 -5.61 9.43 -4.40
CA PHE A 757 -6.71 9.01 -3.53
C PHE A 757 -6.32 7.85 -2.62
N SER A 758 -5.51 6.89 -3.08
CA SER A 758 -4.95 5.82 -2.26
C SER A 758 -4.09 6.36 -1.11
N ASN A 759 -3.24 7.34 -1.37
CA ASN A 759 -2.41 7.98 -0.35
C ASN A 759 -3.25 8.81 0.64
N ALA A 760 -4.23 9.56 0.14
CA ALA A 760 -5.17 10.28 0.97
C ALA A 760 -5.97 9.33 1.88
N PHE A 761 -6.31 8.15 1.35
CA PHE A 761 -6.99 7.08 2.08
C PHE A 761 -6.11 6.43 3.16
N ALA A 762 -4.83 6.21 2.89
CA ALA A 762 -3.91 5.61 3.87
C ALA A 762 -3.74 6.51 5.11
N ASN A 763 -3.86 7.83 4.91
CA ASN A 763 -3.83 8.81 5.99
C ASN A 763 -5.20 9.03 6.66
N PHE A 764 -6.22 8.29 6.20
CA PHE A 764 -7.60 8.32 6.68
C PHE A 764 -7.94 7.02 7.46
#